data_d0491cddae79073ccfd6c1c7f0d52157
#
_entry.id   d0491cddae79073ccfd6c1c7f0d52157
#
_cell.length_a   1.000
_cell.length_b   1.000
_cell.length_c   1.000
_cell.angle_alpha   90.00
_cell.angle_beta   90.00
_cell.angle_gamma   90.00
#
_symmetry.space_group_name_H-M   'P 1'
#
loop_
_entity.id
_entity.type
_entity.pdbx_description
1 polymer ?
#
loop_
_entity_poly.entity_id
_entity_poly.type
_entity_poly.pdbx_seq_one_letter_code
_entity_poly.pdbx_strand_id
1 'polypeptide(L)'
;MKKFILPMAALSLIAAAACTKNEFDSQNVQNNEGRTVLTVELPGETKTILGDAQGDVRPVLWSKGDQISVNGVASQALDIESNAASADFTLNAELTAPYSIIYPATMVKDGSSVITLPSQQKATSGDNIISGSLPMAGYSNTLSAKMGQLCGILGIHLKAGSQTGLIRYIEVTATGGEPVSGDFSVDCQYCKLSSEAQGVNVIRMEVQEALSTESASAFNVILPAGVYSQGFSVKVVDENGQAMIRNIGGSLELEAGKLMLMPELTFVPNGEEKGVEIATPEEWNSFATAYNAGKYPDSQIATITADLDFSSVSADKFVTLGLRDGAKQSPNGPAKYFAETLNGNGKKIINLKSDVPFIQAIGTGALVQDINIDKTCSFAPWYDGEKQLEFGSLIGYCSEGTVKNCTSAASITVSQCNAVANKVPLYIGGLIGRNRAASISGCTSSATIVSDATYVTDATAKTSLYIGGFTGYCSNPNGVLERCTNTGNISVASTALNIYVGGICARTSAGTIKGCINSGAITVSTGRTSGDPCKFIYLGGLFSVVDASGDEQYLKVIECSNSGDITSNSNVKQLIAGGIAAQLSTNKAEFTNTTNAGNITTTAALRNLFCGGLFGRISATQTLNLSGEPFTGTINIGPTESNKYAQLYCGGLIGQTTADVKVSGSATWKSSLSYVVKATAEDNIAAESFFGGICGCAYGASMSLSGMKSEGTIAIDTLKHTISGVGGIIGGGTKGTSISDCSNSSKVSVKENKAKTNGYSVHVGGIAGRIVGGDVNIKRCTNSARIESRHFNNKSWSSYNGNVAGGIVGSVGYSEGNTFPATIEDCHNSGTVYSLRGASGGIVGYVSKGTMTGCSFTGGITRSAPGGGIAGVANSCVISECYVKASIKTAAAGSTNADCGGIVGEAVSSTVDGCRYYGELIPAAKVSTGGIIGKADDASSAGVTTTCGFGGTINGTPVTTDNLNTHAIGSTTGKRGTFYLWNGTL
;
A
#
# COMPACT_ATOMS: atom_id res chain seq x y z
N MET A 1 22.50 -0.85 -48.84
CA MET A 1 22.36 -0.56 -50.27
C MET A 1 20.90 -0.70 -50.67
N LYS A 2 20.41 0.39 -51.33
CA LYS A 2 19.10 0.55 -52.02
C LYS A 2 17.84 0.46 -51.17
N LYS A 3 17.19 1.53 -50.67
CA LYS A 3 16.44 2.66 -51.33
C LYS A 3 15.55 2.23 -52.49
N PHE A 4 14.19 2.39 -52.22
CA PHE A 4 13.20 2.92 -53.15
C PHE A 4 11.97 3.28 -52.30
N ILE A 5 11.56 4.46 -52.08
CA ILE A 5 11.02 5.66 -52.67
C ILE A 5 9.71 5.38 -53.46
N LEU A 6 8.65 6.01 -52.86
CA LEU A 6 7.27 6.28 -53.29
C LEU A 6 7.08 6.45 -54.81
N PRO A 7 5.78 6.42 -55.30
CA PRO A 7 5.13 7.70 -55.43
C PRO A 7 3.67 7.78 -54.96
N MET A 8 3.37 8.98 -54.40
CA MET A 8 2.01 9.59 -54.42
C MET A 8 1.51 9.73 -55.85
N ALA A 9 0.26 9.43 -56.09
CA ALA A 9 -0.56 10.06 -57.11
C ALA A 9 -2.01 10.19 -56.63
N ALA A 10 -2.41 11.41 -56.52
CA ALA A 10 -3.75 11.87 -56.28
C ALA A 10 -4.73 11.39 -57.36
N LEU A 11 -5.94 11.08 -56.98
CA LEU A 11 -7.08 11.41 -57.84
C LEU A 11 -8.29 11.86 -57.00
N SER A 12 -8.58 13.11 -57.18
CA SER A 12 -9.72 13.86 -56.71
C SER A 12 -10.95 13.56 -57.55
N LEU A 13 -12.11 13.86 -56.97
CA LEU A 13 -13.42 14.07 -57.52
C LEU A 13 -14.24 12.84 -57.96
N ILE A 14 -15.23 12.46 -57.12
CA ILE A 14 -16.65 12.76 -57.50
C ILE A 14 -17.40 12.96 -56.17
N ALA A 15 -17.57 14.19 -55.78
CA ALA A 15 -18.59 14.62 -54.85
C ALA A 15 -19.56 15.46 -55.66
N ALA A 16 -20.74 14.99 -55.86
CA ALA A 16 -21.88 15.86 -56.11
C ALA A 16 -23.17 15.06 -56.07
N ALA A 17 -24.02 15.58 -55.27
CA ALA A 17 -25.47 15.42 -55.26
C ALA A 17 -26.03 14.56 -54.13
N ALA A 18 -26.21 15.20 -52.99
CA ALA A 18 -27.49 15.45 -52.39
C ALA A 18 -27.37 16.30 -51.10
N CYS A 19 -27.01 17.58 -51.26
CA CYS A 19 -27.37 18.58 -50.25
C CYS A 19 -28.80 19.05 -50.62
N THR A 20 -29.78 18.44 -50.04
CA THR A 20 -31.02 19.14 -49.77
C THR A 20 -30.90 19.78 -48.41
N LYS A 21 -30.63 21.08 -48.41
CA LYS A 21 -30.87 21.97 -47.29
C LYS A 21 -32.36 21.86 -46.96
N ASN A 22 -32.67 21.18 -45.88
CA ASN A 22 -33.87 21.50 -45.14
C ASN A 22 -33.49 22.57 -44.15
N GLU A 23 -33.83 23.79 -44.51
CA GLU A 23 -34.02 24.89 -43.57
C GLU A 23 -35.06 24.43 -42.55
N PHE A 24 -34.63 24.17 -41.32
CA PHE A 24 -35.54 24.02 -40.20
C PHE A 24 -36.17 25.38 -39.93
N ASP A 25 -37.43 25.49 -40.39
CA ASP A 25 -38.32 26.57 -40.07
C ASP A 25 -38.50 26.63 -38.56
N SER A 26 -38.03 27.72 -37.97
CA SER A 26 -38.19 28.02 -36.55
C SER A 26 -39.60 28.46 -36.25
N GLN A 27 -40.55 27.53 -36.27
CA GLN A 27 -41.88 27.75 -35.67
C GLN A 27 -42.59 26.42 -35.42
N ASN A 28 -42.38 25.84 -34.25
CA ASN A 28 -43.37 25.20 -33.40
C ASN A 28 -42.74 24.83 -32.04
N VAL A 29 -42.62 25.84 -31.21
CA VAL A 29 -42.51 25.59 -29.76
C VAL A 29 -43.88 25.14 -29.31
N GLN A 30 -44.23 23.87 -29.45
CA GLN A 30 -45.26 23.29 -28.61
C GLN A 30 -44.72 23.23 -27.21
N ASN A 31 -45.39 23.88 -26.28
CA ASN A 31 -45.18 23.75 -24.84
C ASN A 31 -45.21 22.28 -24.45
N ASN A 32 -44.04 21.65 -24.38
CA ASN A 32 -43.85 20.34 -23.75
C ASN A 32 -43.62 20.56 -22.25
N GLU A 33 -44.63 20.99 -21.52
CA GLU A 33 -44.60 21.05 -20.07
C GLU A 33 -44.30 19.63 -19.53
N GLY A 34 -43.10 19.42 -18.99
CA GLY A 34 -42.71 18.21 -18.26
C GLY A 34 -42.12 17.06 -19.09
N ARG A 35 -41.63 17.29 -20.30
CA ARG A 35 -41.05 16.25 -21.18
C ARG A 35 -39.65 16.61 -21.70
N THR A 36 -38.75 15.62 -21.77
CA THR A 36 -37.45 15.75 -22.43
C THR A 36 -37.40 14.85 -23.67
N VAL A 37 -36.98 15.40 -24.81
CA VAL A 37 -36.71 14.61 -26.05
C VAL A 37 -35.21 14.66 -26.32
N LEU A 38 -34.61 13.48 -26.46
CA LEU A 38 -33.18 13.31 -26.66
C LEU A 38 -32.94 12.55 -27.98
N THR A 39 -32.17 13.14 -28.88
CA THR A 39 -31.72 12.48 -30.12
C THR A 39 -30.48 11.61 -29.81
N VAL A 40 -30.57 10.29 -30.06
CA VAL A 40 -29.47 9.37 -29.74
C VAL A 40 -29.00 8.66 -31.00
N GLU A 41 -27.70 8.84 -31.27
CA GLU A 41 -27.00 8.24 -32.39
C GLU A 41 -26.23 7.00 -31.91
N LEU A 42 -26.32 5.91 -32.71
CA LEU A 42 -25.55 4.69 -32.45
C LEU A 42 -24.14 4.75 -33.05
N PRO A 43 -23.16 4.04 -32.47
CA PRO A 43 -21.83 3.91 -33.04
C PRO A 43 -21.91 3.21 -34.41
N GLY A 44 -21.28 3.78 -35.44
CA GLY A 44 -21.41 3.33 -36.83
C GLY A 44 -20.88 1.91 -37.12
N GLU A 45 -20.37 1.19 -36.13
CA GLU A 45 -19.65 -0.07 -36.32
C GLU A 45 -20.23 -1.28 -35.56
N THR A 46 -21.37 -1.19 -34.85
CA THR A 46 -22.00 -2.34 -34.12
C THR A 46 -23.50 -2.16 -33.88
N LYS A 47 -24.26 -3.21 -33.56
CA LYS A 47 -25.75 -3.28 -33.67
C LYS A 47 -26.56 -3.55 -32.41
N THR A 48 -27.80 -3.08 -32.35
CA THR A 48 -28.95 -3.64 -31.62
C THR A 48 -29.60 -4.82 -32.39
N ILE A 49 -29.69 -4.72 -33.72
CA ILE A 49 -29.93 -5.82 -34.65
C ILE A 49 -28.78 -5.83 -35.63
N LEU A 50 -28.18 -7.00 -35.89
CA LEU A 50 -27.14 -7.18 -36.89
C LEU A 50 -27.79 -7.09 -38.29
N GLY A 51 -27.57 -6.02 -39.05
CA GLY A 51 -27.95 -5.94 -40.48
C GLY A 51 -27.09 -6.84 -41.35
N ASP A 52 -27.33 -6.83 -42.64
CA ASP A 52 -26.50 -7.54 -43.56
C ASP A 52 -25.04 -7.12 -43.51
N ALA A 53 -24.13 -8.07 -43.54
CA ALA A 53 -22.71 -7.79 -43.49
C ALA A 53 -22.29 -6.91 -44.68
N GLN A 54 -21.68 -5.78 -44.41
CA GLN A 54 -20.99 -4.96 -45.40
C GLN A 54 -19.48 -5.08 -45.17
N GLY A 55 -18.90 -6.14 -45.80
CA GLY A 55 -17.54 -6.55 -45.49
C GLY A 55 -17.46 -7.17 -44.07
N ASP A 56 -16.42 -6.78 -43.28
CA ASP A 56 -16.21 -7.25 -41.89
C ASP A 56 -16.98 -6.46 -40.83
N VAL A 57 -17.84 -5.51 -41.26
CA VAL A 57 -18.57 -4.59 -40.36
C VAL A 57 -20.08 -4.81 -40.47
N ARG A 58 -20.73 -4.91 -39.31
CA ARG A 58 -22.19 -5.01 -39.23
C ARG A 58 -22.73 -3.81 -38.44
N PRO A 59 -23.54 -2.88 -39.03
CA PRO A 59 -24.02 -1.69 -38.34
C PRO A 59 -25.07 -1.97 -37.25
N VAL A 60 -25.09 -1.20 -36.18
CA VAL A 60 -26.15 -1.21 -35.14
C VAL A 60 -27.24 -0.26 -35.54
N LEU A 61 -28.50 -0.64 -35.34
CA LEU A 61 -29.65 0.19 -35.69
C LEU A 61 -30.69 0.17 -34.57
N TRP A 62 -31.28 1.30 -34.23
CA TRP A 62 -32.46 1.38 -33.39
C TRP A 62 -33.64 0.66 -34.04
N SER A 63 -34.41 -0.03 -33.20
CA SER A 63 -35.59 -0.80 -33.61
C SER A 63 -36.83 -0.32 -32.85
N LYS A 64 -38.00 -0.57 -33.44
CA LYS A 64 -39.27 -0.38 -32.74
C LYS A 64 -39.30 -1.12 -31.42
N GLY A 65 -39.69 -0.40 -30.37
CA GLY A 65 -39.77 -0.92 -29.01
C GLY A 65 -38.54 -0.69 -28.15
N ASP A 66 -37.40 -0.25 -28.72
CA ASP A 66 -36.21 0.10 -27.94
C ASP A 66 -36.50 1.22 -26.92
N GLN A 67 -35.90 1.10 -25.75
CA GLN A 67 -36.00 2.09 -24.67
C GLN A 67 -34.62 2.35 -24.06
N ILE A 68 -34.33 3.62 -23.78
CA ILE A 68 -33.14 4.07 -23.06
C ILE A 68 -33.48 4.54 -21.64
N SER A 69 -32.55 4.48 -20.74
CA SER A 69 -32.60 5.14 -19.44
C SER A 69 -31.74 6.41 -19.49
N VAL A 70 -32.26 7.56 -19.13
CA VAL A 70 -31.52 8.82 -19.04
C VAL A 70 -31.60 9.33 -17.61
N ASN A 71 -30.44 9.48 -16.94
CA ASN A 71 -30.37 9.88 -15.54
C ASN A 71 -31.28 9.03 -14.63
N GLY A 72 -31.44 7.73 -14.94
CA GLY A 72 -32.30 6.79 -14.22
C GLY A 72 -33.77 6.78 -14.63
N VAL A 73 -34.18 7.61 -15.55
CA VAL A 73 -35.58 7.69 -16.07
C VAL A 73 -35.65 6.93 -17.39
N ALA A 74 -36.55 5.96 -17.50
CA ALA A 74 -36.78 5.22 -18.74
C ALA A 74 -37.59 6.06 -19.76
N SER A 75 -37.17 5.99 -21.03
CA SER A 75 -37.89 6.60 -22.13
C SER A 75 -39.20 5.87 -22.45
N GLN A 76 -40.05 6.47 -23.22
CA GLN A 76 -41.09 5.73 -23.93
C GLN A 76 -40.47 4.74 -24.90
N ALA A 77 -41.17 3.65 -25.22
CA ALA A 77 -40.77 2.72 -26.24
C ALA A 77 -40.71 3.40 -27.60
N LEU A 78 -39.60 3.21 -28.32
CA LEU A 78 -39.39 3.82 -29.62
C LEU A 78 -40.45 3.32 -30.65
N ASP A 79 -41.13 4.24 -31.31
CA ASP A 79 -42.13 3.93 -32.33
C ASP A 79 -41.64 4.43 -33.70
N ILE A 80 -40.88 3.60 -34.40
CA ILE A 80 -40.33 3.85 -35.73
C ILE A 80 -40.76 2.75 -36.72
N GLU A 81 -40.99 3.15 -37.94
CA GLU A 81 -41.41 2.20 -38.98
C GLU A 81 -40.28 1.38 -39.60
N SER A 82 -39.06 1.90 -39.55
CA SER A 82 -37.85 1.24 -40.05
C SER A 82 -36.69 1.46 -39.11
N ASN A 83 -35.74 0.50 -39.04
CA ASN A 83 -34.55 0.58 -38.25
C ASN A 83 -33.68 1.80 -38.64
N ALA A 84 -33.15 2.53 -37.65
CA ALA A 84 -32.43 3.79 -37.86
C ALA A 84 -31.11 3.85 -37.04
N ALA A 85 -30.12 4.55 -37.60
CA ALA A 85 -28.86 4.81 -36.89
C ALA A 85 -28.97 5.90 -35.82
N SER A 86 -29.99 6.75 -35.92
CA SER A 86 -30.31 7.80 -34.97
C SER A 86 -31.80 7.82 -34.70
N ALA A 87 -32.22 8.07 -33.48
CA ALA A 87 -33.62 8.15 -33.11
C ALA A 87 -33.89 9.14 -31.97
N ASP A 88 -35.13 9.66 -31.90
CA ASP A 88 -35.58 10.57 -30.85
C ASP A 88 -36.30 9.79 -29.75
N PHE A 89 -35.76 9.85 -28.52
CA PHE A 89 -36.36 9.22 -27.36
C PHE A 89 -37.08 10.26 -26.50
N THR A 90 -38.33 9.99 -26.21
CA THR A 90 -39.15 10.87 -25.36
C THR A 90 -39.20 10.33 -23.94
N LEU A 91 -38.84 11.19 -22.98
CA LEU A 91 -38.91 10.92 -21.55
C LEU A 91 -40.06 11.74 -20.92
N ASN A 92 -40.88 11.11 -20.08
CA ASN A 92 -41.97 11.75 -19.34
C ASN A 92 -41.45 12.45 -18.06
N ALA A 93 -40.33 13.14 -18.17
CA ALA A 93 -39.71 13.93 -17.12
C ALA A 93 -38.91 15.08 -17.73
N GLU A 94 -38.84 16.19 -17.03
CA GLU A 94 -37.97 17.31 -17.35
C GLU A 94 -36.59 17.00 -16.75
N LEU A 95 -35.61 16.70 -17.60
CA LEU A 95 -34.24 16.38 -17.20
C LEU A 95 -33.29 17.50 -17.55
N THR A 96 -32.30 17.71 -16.74
CA THR A 96 -31.21 18.68 -16.95
C THR A 96 -29.90 18.01 -17.27
N ALA A 97 -29.10 18.65 -18.14
CA ALA A 97 -27.74 18.17 -18.41
C ALA A 97 -26.86 18.19 -17.14
N PRO A 98 -25.89 17.28 -17.03
CA PRO A 98 -25.48 16.31 -18.04
C PRO A 98 -26.43 15.09 -18.10
N TYR A 99 -26.55 14.52 -19.29
CA TYR A 99 -27.39 13.36 -19.56
C TYR A 99 -26.50 12.09 -19.58
N SER A 100 -26.69 11.21 -18.60
CA SER A 100 -26.11 9.85 -18.57
C SER A 100 -27.12 8.87 -19.14
N ILE A 101 -26.77 8.21 -20.24
CA ILE A 101 -27.69 7.41 -21.04
C ILE A 101 -27.24 5.95 -21.00
N ILE A 102 -28.17 5.04 -20.74
CA ILE A 102 -27.92 3.59 -20.72
C ILE A 102 -28.97 2.88 -21.57
N TYR A 103 -28.57 1.94 -22.38
CA TYR A 103 -29.41 1.05 -23.17
C TYR A 103 -29.05 -0.41 -22.90
N PRO A 104 -30.01 -1.33 -22.81
CA PRO A 104 -31.45 -1.09 -22.78
C PRO A 104 -31.89 -0.64 -21.37
N ALA A 105 -32.96 0.14 -21.31
CA ALA A 105 -33.51 0.61 -20.02
C ALA A 105 -33.90 -0.53 -19.08
N THR A 106 -34.25 -1.71 -19.64
CA THR A 106 -34.64 -2.91 -18.87
C THR A 106 -33.52 -3.55 -18.07
N MET A 107 -32.25 -3.25 -18.38
CA MET A 107 -31.08 -3.75 -17.63
C MET A 107 -30.69 -2.82 -16.47
N VAL A 108 -31.25 -1.59 -16.44
CA VAL A 108 -30.90 -0.60 -15.40
C VAL A 108 -31.57 -0.98 -14.09
N LYS A 109 -30.76 -1.06 -13.02
CA LYS A 109 -31.21 -1.43 -11.69
C LYS A 109 -31.71 -0.21 -10.92
N ASP A 110 -32.99 -0.21 -10.54
CA ASP A 110 -33.64 0.79 -9.67
C ASP A 110 -33.34 2.26 -10.06
N GLY A 111 -33.26 2.55 -11.36
CA GLY A 111 -32.98 3.91 -11.86
C GLY A 111 -31.57 4.43 -11.54
N SER A 112 -30.64 3.55 -11.16
CA SER A 112 -29.24 3.89 -10.86
C SER A 112 -28.36 3.87 -12.11
N SER A 113 -27.06 4.12 -11.95
CA SER A 113 -26.04 3.87 -12.97
C SER A 113 -25.50 2.44 -12.96
N VAL A 114 -26.27 1.49 -12.43
CA VAL A 114 -25.91 0.07 -12.37
C VAL A 114 -26.80 -0.68 -13.36
N ILE A 115 -26.20 -1.60 -14.13
CA ILE A 115 -26.93 -2.55 -14.98
C ILE A 115 -26.72 -3.97 -14.45
N THR A 116 -27.73 -4.81 -14.64
CA THR A 116 -27.63 -6.24 -14.37
C THR A 116 -27.47 -7.01 -15.67
N LEU A 117 -26.29 -7.62 -15.89
CA LEU A 117 -26.06 -8.51 -17.02
C LEU A 117 -26.59 -9.93 -16.70
N PRO A 118 -27.41 -10.55 -17.58
CA PRO A 118 -28.03 -11.83 -17.30
C PRO A 118 -26.99 -12.95 -17.27
N SER A 119 -27.11 -13.86 -16.29
CA SER A 119 -26.33 -15.10 -16.24
C SER A 119 -26.84 -16.17 -17.24
N GLN A 120 -28.03 -15.97 -17.80
CA GLN A 120 -28.61 -16.83 -18.83
C GLN A 120 -28.88 -16.02 -20.10
N GLN A 121 -28.43 -16.55 -21.21
CA GLN A 121 -28.67 -16.02 -22.56
C GLN A 121 -29.41 -17.07 -23.39
N LYS A 122 -30.00 -16.67 -24.49
CA LYS A 122 -30.64 -17.60 -25.46
C LYS A 122 -29.90 -17.52 -26.79
N ALA A 123 -29.68 -18.67 -27.39
CA ALA A 123 -29.14 -18.73 -28.74
C ALA A 123 -30.19 -18.26 -29.75
N THR A 124 -29.73 -17.56 -30.79
CA THR A 124 -30.52 -17.28 -31.99
C THR A 124 -29.97 -18.11 -33.16
N SER A 125 -30.83 -18.47 -34.12
CA SER A 125 -30.37 -19.18 -35.31
C SER A 125 -29.48 -18.27 -36.16
N GLY A 126 -28.33 -18.77 -36.56
CA GLY A 126 -27.32 -18.06 -37.34
C GLY A 126 -26.50 -17.05 -36.54
N ASP A 127 -25.77 -16.20 -37.26
CA ASP A 127 -24.83 -15.23 -36.68
C ASP A 127 -25.49 -14.01 -35.98
N ASN A 128 -26.73 -14.09 -35.55
CA ASN A 128 -27.48 -12.98 -34.95
C ASN A 128 -27.35 -12.96 -33.42
N ILE A 129 -27.66 -11.81 -32.83
CA ILE A 129 -27.88 -11.60 -31.40
C ILE A 129 -29.30 -11.10 -31.15
N ILE A 130 -29.84 -11.36 -29.97
CA ILE A 130 -31.19 -10.89 -29.59
C ILE A 130 -31.18 -9.36 -29.48
N SER A 131 -32.18 -8.69 -30.08
CA SER A 131 -32.37 -7.26 -29.91
C SER A 131 -32.45 -6.90 -28.41
N GLY A 132 -31.79 -5.83 -27.98
CA GLY A 132 -31.75 -5.41 -26.60
C GLY A 132 -30.80 -6.21 -25.70
N SER A 133 -30.03 -7.16 -26.24
CA SER A 133 -29.08 -7.95 -25.44
C SER A 133 -27.69 -7.31 -25.35
N LEU A 134 -27.35 -6.35 -26.20
CA LEU A 134 -26.04 -5.68 -26.23
C LEU A 134 -26.12 -4.31 -25.56
N PRO A 135 -25.63 -4.16 -24.31
CA PRO A 135 -25.74 -2.92 -23.58
C PRO A 135 -24.80 -1.85 -24.09
N MET A 136 -25.28 -0.62 -24.07
CA MET A 136 -24.54 0.59 -24.49
C MET A 136 -24.70 1.71 -23.47
N ALA A 137 -23.77 2.65 -23.47
CA ALA A 137 -23.84 3.85 -22.67
C ALA A 137 -23.47 5.09 -23.48
N GLY A 138 -23.91 6.25 -23.03
CA GLY A 138 -23.58 7.54 -23.63
C GLY A 138 -23.65 8.67 -22.60
N TYR A 139 -22.96 9.76 -22.90
CA TYR A 139 -22.93 10.94 -22.04
C TYR A 139 -22.97 12.19 -22.91
N SER A 140 -23.82 13.15 -22.55
CA SER A 140 -23.94 14.41 -23.28
C SER A 140 -24.33 15.59 -22.38
N ASN A 141 -23.82 16.77 -22.71
CA ASN A 141 -24.27 18.05 -22.13
C ASN A 141 -25.37 18.76 -22.98
N THR A 142 -25.79 18.12 -24.04
CA THR A 142 -26.86 18.65 -24.97
C THR A 142 -27.92 17.58 -25.20
N LEU A 143 -29.04 17.96 -25.80
CA LEU A 143 -30.12 17.02 -26.17
C LEU A 143 -29.79 16.13 -27.38
N SER A 144 -28.51 16.01 -27.72
CA SER A 144 -28.01 15.07 -28.71
C SER A 144 -26.83 14.30 -28.11
N ALA A 145 -26.82 12.95 -28.24
CA ALA A 145 -25.82 12.08 -27.67
C ALA A 145 -25.41 10.97 -28.63
N LYS A 146 -24.20 10.48 -28.47
CA LYS A 146 -23.68 9.29 -29.15
C LYS A 146 -23.46 8.18 -28.15
N MET A 147 -23.85 6.95 -28.50
CA MET A 147 -23.65 5.77 -27.65
C MET A 147 -22.33 5.08 -27.94
N GLY A 148 -21.78 4.40 -26.91
CA GLY A 148 -20.66 3.45 -27.01
C GLY A 148 -21.07 2.09 -26.47
N GLN A 149 -20.48 1.03 -27.01
CA GLN A 149 -20.72 -0.34 -26.53
C GLN A 149 -20.07 -0.57 -25.17
N LEU A 150 -20.70 -1.40 -24.34
CA LEU A 150 -20.20 -1.80 -23.03
C LEU A 150 -19.67 -3.25 -23.02
N CYS A 151 -20.12 -4.08 -23.96
CA CYS A 151 -19.79 -5.49 -24.07
C CYS A 151 -19.17 -5.81 -25.43
N GLY A 152 -18.40 -6.89 -25.49
CA GLY A 152 -17.98 -7.56 -26.71
C GLY A 152 -18.76 -8.87 -26.93
N ILE A 153 -18.48 -9.57 -28.00
CA ILE A 153 -19.16 -10.79 -28.42
C ILE A 153 -18.12 -11.89 -28.56
N LEU A 154 -18.31 -13.02 -27.86
CA LEU A 154 -17.53 -14.23 -28.06
C LEU A 154 -18.29 -15.16 -29.03
N GLY A 155 -17.77 -15.35 -30.24
CA GLY A 155 -18.34 -16.21 -31.25
C GLY A 155 -17.80 -17.66 -31.15
N ILE A 156 -18.68 -18.62 -30.93
CA ILE A 156 -18.37 -20.04 -30.82
C ILE A 156 -18.91 -20.74 -32.04
N HIS A 157 -18.04 -21.31 -32.87
CA HIS A 157 -18.39 -22.07 -34.05
C HIS A 157 -18.31 -23.57 -33.71
N LEU A 158 -19.41 -24.28 -33.76
CA LEU A 158 -19.54 -25.66 -33.34
C LEU A 158 -20.09 -26.57 -34.43
N LYS A 159 -19.37 -27.65 -34.75
CA LYS A 159 -19.79 -28.74 -35.64
C LYS A 159 -20.14 -30.01 -34.86
N ALA A 160 -20.94 -30.82 -35.48
CA ALA A 160 -21.19 -32.19 -35.01
C ALA A 160 -19.95 -33.07 -35.13
N GLY A 161 -19.72 -33.91 -34.12
CA GLY A 161 -18.86 -35.08 -34.21
C GLY A 161 -19.59 -36.34 -34.67
N SER A 162 -18.98 -37.51 -34.50
CA SER A 162 -19.54 -38.80 -34.95
C SER A 162 -20.79 -39.27 -34.17
N GLN A 163 -21.06 -38.66 -33.00
CA GLN A 163 -22.27 -38.89 -32.22
C GLN A 163 -22.85 -37.53 -31.88
N THR A 164 -23.95 -37.15 -32.45
CA THR A 164 -24.58 -35.86 -32.25
C THR A 164 -26.00 -36.02 -31.73
N GLY A 165 -26.22 -35.57 -30.51
CA GLY A 165 -27.52 -35.20 -30.00
C GLY A 165 -27.83 -33.71 -30.23
N LEU A 166 -29.03 -33.29 -29.87
CA LEU A 166 -29.44 -31.91 -29.83
C LEU A 166 -28.62 -31.18 -28.73
N ILE A 167 -27.96 -30.08 -29.04
CA ILE A 167 -27.27 -29.28 -28.01
C ILE A 167 -28.31 -28.60 -27.12
N ARG A 168 -28.21 -28.81 -25.82
CA ARG A 168 -29.12 -28.26 -24.80
C ARG A 168 -28.66 -26.91 -24.33
N TYR A 169 -27.35 -26.74 -24.02
CA TYR A 169 -26.78 -25.49 -23.62
C TYR A 169 -25.27 -25.39 -23.86
N ILE A 170 -24.79 -24.17 -23.93
CA ILE A 170 -23.37 -23.79 -23.90
C ILE A 170 -23.12 -22.95 -22.66
N GLU A 171 -22.10 -23.29 -21.89
CA GLU A 171 -21.68 -22.54 -20.72
C GLU A 171 -20.28 -21.98 -20.93
N VAL A 172 -20.12 -20.67 -20.70
CA VAL A 172 -18.83 -19.97 -20.83
C VAL A 172 -18.43 -19.49 -19.46
N THR A 173 -17.28 -19.95 -18.99
CA THR A 173 -16.70 -19.55 -17.70
C THR A 173 -15.44 -18.74 -17.93
N ALA A 174 -15.35 -17.54 -17.39
CA ALA A 174 -14.10 -16.79 -17.31
C ALA A 174 -13.17 -17.46 -16.30
N THR A 175 -12.07 -18.06 -16.81
CA THR A 175 -11.17 -18.91 -15.98
C THR A 175 -10.37 -18.10 -14.98
N GLY A 176 -10.08 -16.84 -15.27
CA GLY A 176 -9.45 -15.88 -14.35
C GLY A 176 -10.35 -15.39 -13.21
N GLY A 177 -11.65 -15.73 -13.27
CA GLY A 177 -12.62 -15.32 -12.27
C GLY A 177 -13.23 -13.95 -12.53
N GLU A 178 -12.94 -13.34 -13.67
CA GLU A 178 -13.54 -12.08 -14.08
C GLU A 178 -15.08 -12.24 -14.14
N PRO A 179 -15.84 -11.30 -13.56
CA PRO A 179 -17.30 -11.39 -13.59
C PRO A 179 -17.81 -11.17 -15.02
N VAL A 180 -18.69 -12.05 -15.47
CA VAL A 180 -19.32 -11.99 -16.79
C VAL A 180 -20.83 -11.76 -16.72
N SER A 181 -21.42 -11.88 -15.54
CA SER A 181 -22.83 -11.61 -15.26
C SER A 181 -23.04 -11.06 -13.86
N GLY A 182 -24.22 -10.49 -13.57
CA GLY A 182 -24.54 -9.83 -12.32
C GLY A 182 -24.53 -8.31 -12.47
N ASP A 183 -24.34 -7.60 -11.36
CA ASP A 183 -24.43 -6.13 -11.31
C ASP A 183 -23.10 -5.47 -11.68
N PHE A 184 -23.17 -4.46 -12.56
CA PHE A 184 -22.04 -3.66 -13.02
C PHE A 184 -22.38 -2.18 -12.95
N SER A 185 -21.51 -1.37 -12.36
CA SER A 185 -21.56 0.08 -12.48
C SER A 185 -21.16 0.52 -13.88
N VAL A 186 -21.91 1.45 -14.44
CA VAL A 186 -21.69 2.01 -15.78
C VAL A 186 -21.07 3.40 -15.68
N ASP A 187 -19.90 3.57 -16.23
CA ASP A 187 -19.35 4.90 -16.53
C ASP A 187 -19.83 5.33 -17.92
N CYS A 188 -20.85 6.16 -17.93
CA CYS A 188 -21.46 6.63 -19.19
C CYS A 188 -20.55 7.56 -19.98
N GLN A 189 -19.62 8.27 -19.34
CA GLN A 189 -18.70 9.19 -20.01
C GLN A 189 -17.62 8.46 -20.80
N TYR A 190 -17.12 7.34 -20.24
CA TYR A 190 -16.05 6.54 -20.86
C TYR A 190 -16.56 5.24 -21.47
N CYS A 191 -17.85 4.96 -21.41
CA CYS A 191 -18.51 3.74 -21.87
C CYS A 191 -17.82 2.49 -21.34
N LYS A 192 -17.69 2.39 -19.99
CA LYS A 192 -17.00 1.28 -19.32
C LYS A 192 -17.88 0.65 -18.25
N LEU A 193 -17.66 -0.66 -18.05
CA LEU A 193 -18.23 -1.42 -16.95
C LEU A 193 -17.21 -1.62 -15.83
N SER A 194 -17.68 -1.52 -14.58
CA SER A 194 -16.94 -1.95 -13.38
C SER A 194 -17.81 -2.93 -12.63
N SER A 195 -17.26 -4.10 -12.27
CA SER A 195 -18.06 -5.10 -11.54
C SER A 195 -18.36 -4.62 -10.12
N GLU A 196 -19.60 -4.74 -9.71
CA GLU A 196 -19.97 -4.70 -8.30
C GLU A 196 -19.49 -5.98 -7.58
N ALA A 197 -19.35 -5.94 -6.27
CA ALA A 197 -18.66 -6.97 -5.47
C ALA A 197 -19.23 -8.40 -5.52
N GLN A 198 -20.25 -8.69 -6.35
CA GLN A 198 -20.92 -9.98 -6.44
C GLN A 198 -21.19 -10.49 -7.86
N GLY A 199 -20.35 -10.16 -8.83
CA GLY A 199 -20.50 -10.71 -10.19
C GLY A 199 -20.18 -12.21 -10.26
N VAL A 200 -20.86 -12.94 -11.15
CA VAL A 200 -20.63 -14.37 -11.43
C VAL A 200 -19.79 -14.51 -12.68
N ASN A 201 -18.79 -15.39 -12.65
CA ASN A 201 -17.86 -15.61 -13.77
C ASN A 201 -18.36 -16.62 -14.81
N VAL A 202 -19.64 -16.96 -14.80
CA VAL A 202 -20.26 -17.95 -15.68
C VAL A 202 -21.48 -17.36 -16.37
N ILE A 203 -21.59 -17.60 -17.67
CA ILE A 203 -22.81 -17.39 -18.45
C ILE A 203 -23.24 -18.72 -19.07
N ARG A 204 -24.55 -19.01 -19.03
CA ARG A 204 -25.16 -20.13 -19.69
C ARG A 204 -26.05 -19.66 -20.83
N MET A 205 -25.80 -20.20 -22.01
CA MET A 205 -26.64 -19.97 -23.19
C MET A 205 -27.51 -21.22 -23.44
N GLU A 206 -28.82 -21.05 -23.34
CA GLU A 206 -29.78 -22.10 -23.72
C GLU A 206 -29.77 -22.23 -25.25
N VAL A 207 -29.56 -23.48 -25.69
CA VAL A 207 -29.49 -23.86 -27.10
C VAL A 207 -30.50 -24.96 -27.31
N GLN A 208 -31.14 -25.00 -28.44
CA GLN A 208 -32.01 -26.13 -28.87
C GLN A 208 -31.76 -26.35 -30.36
N GLU A 209 -30.54 -26.73 -30.68
CA GLU A 209 -30.10 -26.85 -32.08
C GLU A 209 -29.37 -28.17 -32.35
N ALA A 210 -29.70 -28.82 -33.43
CA ALA A 210 -28.97 -29.97 -33.92
C ALA A 210 -27.79 -29.51 -34.77
N LEU A 211 -26.57 -29.94 -34.37
CA LEU A 211 -25.38 -29.60 -35.13
C LEU A 211 -25.28 -30.35 -36.45
N SER A 212 -24.69 -29.69 -37.47
CA SER A 212 -24.33 -30.32 -38.72
C SER A 212 -22.88 -30.83 -38.70
N THR A 213 -22.63 -31.93 -39.42
CA THR A 213 -21.27 -32.43 -39.66
C THR A 213 -20.54 -31.65 -40.78
N GLU A 214 -21.31 -30.97 -41.65
CA GLU A 214 -20.78 -30.31 -42.84
C GLU A 214 -20.48 -28.85 -42.60
N SER A 215 -21.28 -28.15 -41.76
CA SER A 215 -21.16 -26.72 -41.49
C SER A 215 -21.24 -26.45 -39.98
N ALA A 216 -20.47 -25.49 -39.51
CA ALA A 216 -20.53 -25.09 -38.12
C ALA A 216 -21.76 -24.20 -37.86
N SER A 217 -22.46 -24.45 -36.76
CA SER A 217 -23.41 -23.50 -36.19
C SER A 217 -22.67 -22.43 -35.37
N ALA A 218 -23.09 -21.17 -35.48
CA ALA A 218 -22.51 -20.05 -34.80
C ALA A 218 -23.34 -19.67 -33.54
N PHE A 219 -22.67 -19.54 -32.40
CA PHE A 219 -23.28 -19.13 -31.13
C PHE A 219 -22.55 -17.92 -30.58
N ASN A 220 -23.25 -16.79 -30.41
CA ASN A 220 -22.70 -15.52 -30.03
C ASN A 220 -23.02 -15.21 -28.54
N VAL A 221 -22.03 -15.25 -27.66
CA VAL A 221 -22.15 -14.97 -26.23
C VAL A 221 -21.72 -13.54 -25.95
N ILE A 222 -22.57 -12.74 -25.32
CA ILE A 222 -22.29 -11.35 -24.97
C ILE A 222 -21.62 -11.33 -23.60
N LEU A 223 -20.45 -10.71 -23.52
CA LEU A 223 -19.61 -10.60 -22.33
C LEU A 223 -19.17 -9.16 -22.09
N PRO A 224 -18.95 -8.72 -20.85
CA PRO A 224 -18.32 -7.43 -20.56
C PRO A 224 -17.03 -7.24 -21.37
N ALA A 225 -16.83 -6.05 -21.92
CA ALA A 225 -15.55 -5.74 -22.53
C ALA A 225 -14.44 -5.64 -21.48
N GLY A 226 -13.29 -6.23 -21.77
CA GLY A 226 -12.17 -6.24 -20.82
C GLY A 226 -11.16 -7.34 -21.10
N VAL A 227 -10.18 -7.44 -20.18
CA VAL A 227 -9.14 -8.47 -20.25
C VAL A 227 -9.54 -9.65 -19.40
N TYR A 228 -9.60 -10.82 -20.02
CA TYR A 228 -9.82 -12.11 -19.37
C TYR A 228 -8.46 -12.78 -19.19
N SER A 229 -7.92 -12.65 -17.99
CA SER A 229 -6.50 -12.91 -17.71
C SER A 229 -6.06 -14.37 -17.94
N GLN A 230 -7.02 -15.31 -17.83
CA GLN A 230 -6.78 -16.74 -18.05
C GLN A 230 -7.70 -17.34 -19.12
N GLY A 231 -8.32 -16.48 -19.95
CA GLY A 231 -9.22 -16.90 -21.02
C GLY A 231 -10.53 -17.52 -20.52
N PHE A 232 -11.08 -18.46 -21.30
CA PHE A 232 -12.39 -19.03 -21.07
C PHE A 232 -12.37 -20.55 -21.04
N SER A 233 -13.25 -21.14 -20.25
CA SER A 233 -13.68 -22.53 -20.37
C SER A 233 -15.06 -22.56 -21.03
N VAL A 234 -15.17 -23.29 -22.14
CA VAL A 234 -16.42 -23.49 -22.88
C VAL A 234 -16.90 -24.93 -22.69
N LYS A 235 -18.04 -25.09 -22.01
CA LYS A 235 -18.72 -26.38 -21.81
C LYS A 235 -19.94 -26.45 -22.72
N VAL A 236 -20.04 -27.48 -23.53
CA VAL A 236 -21.17 -27.77 -24.43
C VAL A 236 -21.83 -29.06 -23.95
N VAL A 237 -23.13 -29.06 -23.78
CA VAL A 237 -23.89 -30.24 -23.28
C VAL A 237 -25.04 -30.56 -24.23
N ASP A 238 -25.14 -31.83 -24.63
CA ASP A 238 -26.22 -32.31 -25.44
C ASP A 238 -27.45 -32.76 -24.61
N GLU A 239 -28.52 -33.18 -25.29
CA GLU A 239 -29.76 -33.65 -24.70
C GLU A 239 -29.61 -34.94 -23.87
N ASN A 240 -28.56 -35.71 -24.13
CA ASN A 240 -28.24 -36.96 -23.42
C ASN A 240 -27.35 -36.72 -22.20
N GLY A 241 -26.99 -35.46 -21.93
CA GLY A 241 -26.09 -35.08 -20.82
C GLY A 241 -24.62 -35.34 -21.13
N GLN A 242 -24.25 -35.62 -22.37
CA GLN A 242 -22.86 -35.73 -22.78
C GLN A 242 -22.25 -34.35 -22.88
N ALA A 243 -21.08 -34.16 -22.29
CA ALA A 243 -20.43 -32.88 -22.21
C ALA A 243 -19.09 -32.85 -22.98
N MET A 244 -18.84 -31.74 -23.65
CA MET A 244 -17.52 -31.37 -24.15
C MET A 244 -17.06 -30.16 -23.42
N ILE A 245 -15.83 -30.16 -22.89
CA ILE A 245 -15.19 -29.00 -22.27
C ILE A 245 -13.95 -28.63 -23.08
N ARG A 246 -13.79 -27.35 -23.40
CA ARG A 246 -12.62 -26.78 -24.06
C ARG A 246 -12.14 -25.55 -23.31
N ASN A 247 -10.89 -25.59 -22.94
CA ASN A 247 -10.24 -24.45 -22.26
C ASN A 247 -9.46 -23.66 -23.30
N ILE A 248 -9.68 -22.34 -23.29
CA ILE A 248 -8.96 -21.37 -24.12
C ILE A 248 -8.11 -20.58 -23.16
N GLY A 249 -6.90 -21.05 -22.94
CA GLY A 249 -5.95 -20.45 -22.01
C GLY A 249 -5.28 -19.20 -22.58
N GLY A 250 -4.63 -18.47 -21.69
CA GLY A 250 -3.93 -17.21 -21.99
C GLY A 250 -4.78 -15.97 -21.75
N SER A 251 -4.14 -14.84 -21.70
CA SER A 251 -4.83 -13.56 -21.57
C SER A 251 -5.50 -13.19 -22.88
N LEU A 252 -6.81 -12.97 -22.83
CA LEU A 252 -7.64 -12.57 -23.96
C LEU A 252 -8.25 -11.20 -23.69
N GLU A 253 -8.17 -10.28 -24.64
CA GLU A 253 -8.82 -8.99 -24.57
C GLU A 253 -10.06 -8.98 -25.45
N LEU A 254 -11.22 -8.82 -24.84
CA LEU A 254 -12.50 -8.67 -25.55
C LEU A 254 -12.83 -7.18 -25.64
N GLU A 255 -12.69 -6.61 -26.82
CA GLU A 255 -12.99 -5.20 -27.06
C GLU A 255 -14.50 -4.95 -27.14
N ALA A 256 -14.94 -3.79 -26.64
CA ALA A 256 -16.34 -3.36 -26.75
C ALA A 256 -16.79 -3.25 -28.19
N GLY A 257 -17.94 -3.87 -28.51
CA GLY A 257 -18.50 -3.85 -29.86
C GLY A 257 -17.78 -4.74 -30.89
N LYS A 258 -16.77 -5.52 -30.47
CA LYS A 258 -16.04 -6.43 -31.35
C LYS A 258 -16.49 -7.86 -31.19
N LEU A 259 -16.43 -8.62 -32.29
CA LEU A 259 -16.63 -10.07 -32.30
C LEU A 259 -15.26 -10.76 -32.20
N MET A 260 -15.05 -11.52 -31.14
CA MET A 260 -13.91 -12.43 -30.99
C MET A 260 -14.35 -13.82 -31.42
N LEU A 261 -13.85 -14.32 -32.54
CA LEU A 261 -14.16 -15.68 -33.03
C LEU A 261 -13.21 -16.70 -32.40
N MET A 262 -13.78 -17.72 -31.78
CA MET A 262 -13.04 -18.91 -31.41
C MET A 262 -12.70 -19.77 -32.63
N PRO A 263 -11.62 -20.58 -32.60
CA PRO A 263 -11.41 -21.65 -33.57
C PRO A 263 -12.64 -22.56 -33.64
N GLU A 264 -12.95 -23.07 -34.83
CA GLU A 264 -14.05 -24.02 -35.02
C GLU A 264 -13.86 -25.26 -34.13
N LEU A 265 -14.87 -25.59 -33.36
CA LEU A 265 -14.88 -26.74 -32.47
C LEU A 265 -15.75 -27.87 -33.07
N THR A 266 -15.27 -29.10 -32.96
CA THR A 266 -16.10 -30.27 -33.22
C THR A 266 -16.57 -30.82 -31.89
N PHE A 267 -17.90 -31.03 -31.76
CA PHE A 267 -18.47 -31.60 -30.55
C PHE A 267 -18.06 -33.08 -30.45
N VAL A 268 -17.10 -33.33 -29.60
CA VAL A 268 -16.67 -34.69 -29.23
C VAL A 268 -16.76 -34.73 -27.71
N PRO A 269 -17.74 -35.46 -27.17
CA PRO A 269 -17.84 -35.61 -25.73
C PRO A 269 -16.52 -36.16 -25.17
N ASN A 270 -15.92 -35.43 -24.25
CA ASN A 270 -14.68 -35.83 -23.58
C ASN A 270 -14.90 -36.25 -22.12
N GLY A 271 -16.15 -36.49 -21.78
CA GLY A 271 -16.58 -37.02 -20.51
C GLY A 271 -18.10 -37.03 -20.39
N GLU A 272 -18.64 -37.98 -19.67
CA GLU A 272 -19.97 -37.85 -19.08
C GLU A 272 -19.88 -36.72 -18.02
N GLU A 273 -20.99 -36.05 -17.73
CA GLU A 273 -21.07 -35.03 -16.67
C GLU A 273 -20.72 -35.56 -15.26
N LYS A 274 -20.44 -36.86 -15.14
CA LYS A 274 -19.95 -37.50 -13.92
C LYS A 274 -18.46 -37.24 -13.77
N GLY A 275 -18.16 -36.15 -13.06
CA GLY A 275 -16.84 -35.93 -12.45
C GLY A 275 -16.45 -37.09 -11.52
N VAL A 276 -15.18 -37.18 -11.19
CA VAL A 276 -14.71 -38.13 -10.16
C VAL A 276 -15.29 -37.72 -8.81
N GLU A 277 -16.10 -38.55 -8.19
CA GLU A 277 -16.58 -38.37 -6.84
C GLU A 277 -15.57 -38.95 -5.86
N ILE A 278 -15.23 -38.14 -4.80
CA ILE A 278 -14.29 -38.56 -3.77
C ILE A 278 -15.00 -38.40 -2.42
N ALA A 279 -15.30 -39.54 -1.80
CA ALA A 279 -16.03 -39.60 -0.54
C ALA A 279 -15.16 -40.14 0.62
N THR A 280 -14.02 -40.77 0.33
CA THR A 280 -13.12 -41.39 1.31
C THR A 280 -11.66 -41.04 1.08
N PRO A 281 -10.80 -41.12 2.10
CA PRO A 281 -9.35 -40.94 1.96
C PRO A 281 -8.69 -41.92 0.99
N GLU A 282 -9.21 -43.14 0.90
CA GLU A 282 -8.73 -44.18 -0.01
C GLU A 282 -9.02 -43.79 -1.48
N GLU A 283 -10.21 -43.26 -1.75
CA GLU A 283 -10.57 -42.71 -3.07
C GLU A 283 -9.71 -41.49 -3.40
N TRP A 284 -9.43 -40.59 -2.43
CA TRP A 284 -8.47 -39.51 -2.62
C TRP A 284 -7.11 -40.03 -3.04
N ASN A 285 -6.52 -40.96 -2.28
CA ASN A 285 -5.21 -41.51 -2.59
C ASN A 285 -5.17 -42.23 -3.94
N SER A 286 -6.26 -42.93 -4.30
CA SER A 286 -6.41 -43.58 -5.62
C SER A 286 -6.45 -42.56 -6.74
N PHE A 287 -7.25 -41.50 -6.59
CA PHE A 287 -7.34 -40.40 -7.53
C PHE A 287 -6.01 -39.71 -7.71
N ALA A 288 -5.37 -39.26 -6.61
CA ALA A 288 -4.10 -38.57 -6.63
C ALA A 288 -2.98 -39.43 -7.27
N THR A 289 -2.93 -40.72 -6.94
CA THR A 289 -1.97 -41.67 -7.53
C THR A 289 -2.16 -41.81 -9.04
N ALA A 290 -3.41 -42.01 -9.50
CA ALA A 290 -3.71 -42.11 -10.91
C ALA A 290 -3.44 -40.83 -11.68
N TYR A 291 -3.80 -39.67 -11.12
CA TYR A 291 -3.48 -38.36 -11.70
C TYR A 291 -1.98 -38.14 -11.83
N ASN A 292 -1.24 -38.34 -10.75
CA ASN A 292 0.21 -38.19 -10.73
C ASN A 292 0.95 -39.10 -11.70
N ALA A 293 0.37 -40.27 -11.97
CA ALA A 293 0.89 -41.23 -12.97
C ALA A 293 0.48 -40.89 -14.43
N GLY A 294 -0.26 -39.81 -14.69
CA GLY A 294 -0.73 -39.41 -15.99
C GLY A 294 -1.82 -40.32 -16.55
N LYS A 295 -2.51 -41.07 -15.68
CA LYS A 295 -3.58 -42.02 -16.08
C LYS A 295 -4.98 -41.42 -16.07
N TYR A 296 -5.08 -40.11 -15.85
CA TYR A 296 -6.34 -39.39 -15.89
C TYR A 296 -6.50 -38.67 -17.21
N PRO A 297 -7.67 -38.76 -17.86
CA PRO A 297 -7.96 -37.96 -19.05
C PRO A 297 -8.02 -36.46 -18.68
N ASP A 298 -7.60 -35.61 -19.62
CA ASP A 298 -7.69 -34.15 -19.48
C ASP A 298 -9.16 -33.71 -19.35
N SER A 299 -9.40 -32.65 -18.62
CA SER A 299 -10.69 -31.94 -18.43
C SER A 299 -11.73 -32.63 -17.51
N GLN A 300 -11.29 -33.38 -16.50
CA GLN A 300 -12.22 -33.95 -15.52
C GLN A 300 -12.39 -33.09 -14.29
N ILE A 301 -13.63 -33.04 -13.79
CA ILE A 301 -13.95 -32.42 -12.50
C ILE A 301 -13.86 -33.48 -11.42
N ALA A 302 -12.98 -33.25 -10.43
CA ALA A 302 -12.99 -34.04 -9.21
C ALA A 302 -13.78 -33.30 -8.12
N THR A 303 -14.75 -33.95 -7.53
CA THR A 303 -15.61 -33.37 -6.47
C THR A 303 -15.52 -34.19 -5.20
N ILE A 304 -15.20 -33.51 -4.10
CA ILE A 304 -15.23 -34.12 -2.76
C ILE A 304 -16.70 -34.11 -2.29
N THR A 305 -17.28 -35.28 -2.11
CA THR A 305 -18.72 -35.45 -1.79
C THR A 305 -19.00 -35.67 -0.31
N ALA A 306 -17.98 -36.03 0.48
CA ALA A 306 -18.05 -36.20 1.92
C ALA A 306 -16.82 -35.59 2.62
N ASP A 307 -16.90 -35.36 3.92
CA ASP A 307 -15.72 -35.00 4.73
C ASP A 307 -14.71 -36.16 4.67
N LEU A 308 -13.44 -35.85 4.42
CA LEU A 308 -12.37 -36.85 4.30
C LEU A 308 -11.62 -37.00 5.63
N ASP A 309 -11.90 -38.04 6.39
CA ASP A 309 -11.26 -38.32 7.67
C ASP A 309 -10.02 -39.22 7.49
N PHE A 310 -8.84 -38.61 7.54
CA PHE A 310 -7.55 -39.29 7.39
C PHE A 310 -7.04 -39.96 8.67
N SER A 311 -7.87 -40.15 9.72
CA SER A 311 -7.41 -40.78 10.97
C SER A 311 -6.86 -42.19 10.81
N SER A 312 -7.35 -42.93 9.78
CA SER A 312 -6.89 -44.28 9.42
C SER A 312 -5.67 -44.31 8.51
N VAL A 313 -5.28 -43.15 7.92
CA VAL A 313 -4.20 -43.07 6.94
C VAL A 313 -2.93 -42.54 7.61
N SER A 314 -1.89 -43.33 7.66
CA SER A 314 -0.60 -42.88 8.19
C SER A 314 0.06 -41.89 7.20
N ALA A 315 0.90 -41.00 7.74
CA ALA A 315 1.52 -39.91 6.98
C ALA A 315 2.33 -40.37 5.75
N ASP A 316 2.95 -41.52 5.83
CA ASP A 316 3.73 -42.16 4.77
C ASP A 316 2.84 -42.75 3.64
N LYS A 317 1.56 -42.97 3.90
CA LYS A 317 0.58 -43.49 2.93
C LYS A 317 -0.30 -42.42 2.30
N PHE A 318 -0.25 -41.20 2.81
CA PHE A 318 -0.96 -40.11 2.19
C PHE A 318 -0.32 -39.75 0.84
N VAL A 319 -1.14 -39.57 -0.20
CA VAL A 319 -0.69 -39.16 -1.53
C VAL A 319 -1.11 -37.73 -1.81
N THR A 320 -0.14 -36.85 -2.01
CA THR A 320 -0.38 -35.46 -2.42
C THR A 320 -0.78 -35.40 -3.90
N LEU A 321 -1.67 -34.47 -4.26
CA LEU A 321 -2.11 -34.28 -5.65
C LEU A 321 -1.17 -33.32 -6.39
N GLY A 322 -0.83 -33.70 -7.63
CA GLY A 322 0.14 -32.98 -8.43
C GLY A 322 1.58 -33.16 -7.88
N LEU A 323 2.56 -33.16 -8.75
CA LEU A 323 3.96 -33.38 -8.38
C LEU A 323 4.82 -32.25 -8.92
N ARG A 324 5.78 -31.81 -8.09
CA ARG A 324 6.81 -30.89 -8.51
C ARG A 324 8.13 -31.63 -8.64
N ASP A 325 8.99 -31.18 -9.56
CA ASP A 325 10.35 -31.73 -9.67
C ASP A 325 11.09 -31.66 -8.33
N GLY A 326 11.57 -32.78 -7.86
CA GLY A 326 12.25 -32.92 -6.58
C GLY A 326 11.37 -32.91 -5.34
N ALA A 327 10.04 -33.00 -5.47
CA ALA A 327 9.17 -33.24 -4.33
C ALA A 327 9.46 -34.57 -3.66
N LYS A 328 9.22 -34.67 -2.33
CA LYS A 328 9.48 -35.90 -1.55
C LYS A 328 8.87 -37.14 -2.18
N GLN A 329 7.63 -37.04 -2.70
CA GLN A 329 6.94 -38.16 -3.35
C GLN A 329 7.31 -38.34 -4.84
N SER A 330 8.20 -37.53 -5.38
CA SER A 330 8.77 -37.65 -6.72
C SER A 330 10.18 -37.04 -6.80
N PRO A 331 11.16 -37.63 -6.06
CA PRO A 331 12.50 -37.01 -5.92
C PRO A 331 13.27 -36.93 -7.24
N ASN A 332 13.01 -37.86 -8.17
CA ASN A 332 13.67 -37.95 -9.48
C ASN A 332 12.68 -37.99 -10.66
N GLY A 333 11.38 -37.78 -10.40
CA GLY A 333 10.33 -37.82 -11.42
C GLY A 333 10.08 -36.44 -12.06
N PRO A 334 9.50 -36.41 -13.27
CA PRO A 334 9.09 -35.17 -13.90
C PRO A 334 7.97 -34.50 -13.10
N ALA A 335 7.91 -33.17 -13.18
CA ALA A 335 6.79 -32.41 -12.62
C ALA A 335 5.47 -32.80 -13.33
N LYS A 336 4.41 -33.04 -12.55
CA LYS A 336 3.05 -33.23 -13.04
C LYS A 336 2.14 -32.30 -12.25
N TYR A 337 1.98 -31.09 -12.71
CA TYR A 337 1.11 -30.12 -12.07
C TYR A 337 -0.36 -30.50 -12.24
N PHE A 338 -1.14 -30.34 -11.18
CA PHE A 338 -2.59 -30.48 -11.31
C PHE A 338 -3.14 -29.32 -12.16
N ALA A 339 -3.90 -29.63 -13.19
CA ALA A 339 -4.36 -28.68 -14.21
C ALA A 339 -5.89 -28.71 -14.43
N GLU A 340 -6.60 -29.47 -13.58
CA GLU A 340 -8.03 -29.73 -13.73
C GLU A 340 -8.84 -28.99 -12.65
N THR A 341 -10.15 -29.25 -12.58
CA THR A 341 -11.02 -28.73 -11.54
C THR A 341 -11.08 -29.69 -10.34
N LEU A 342 -10.73 -29.19 -9.17
CA LEU A 342 -10.97 -29.83 -7.87
C LEU A 342 -11.96 -29.00 -7.05
N ASN A 343 -13.16 -29.53 -6.92
CA ASN A 343 -14.23 -28.91 -6.13
C ASN A 343 -14.32 -29.58 -4.75
N GLY A 344 -13.98 -28.86 -3.71
CA GLY A 344 -14.12 -29.33 -2.33
C GLY A 344 -15.55 -29.39 -1.85
N ASN A 345 -16.50 -28.71 -2.56
CA ASN A 345 -17.92 -28.69 -2.22
C ASN A 345 -18.21 -28.31 -0.76
N GLY A 346 -17.35 -27.49 -0.16
CA GLY A 346 -17.44 -27.08 1.23
C GLY A 346 -17.12 -28.17 2.26
N LYS A 347 -16.65 -29.34 1.82
CA LYS A 347 -16.30 -30.47 2.68
C LYS A 347 -14.97 -30.27 3.38
N LYS A 348 -14.78 -30.99 4.49
CA LYS A 348 -13.60 -30.86 5.34
C LYS A 348 -12.60 -31.99 5.07
N ILE A 349 -11.34 -31.60 5.17
CA ILE A 349 -10.21 -32.54 5.32
C ILE A 349 -9.90 -32.58 6.82
N ILE A 350 -10.02 -33.77 7.43
CA ILE A 350 -9.98 -33.95 8.86
C ILE A 350 -8.86 -34.95 9.23
N ASN A 351 -8.18 -34.70 10.36
CA ASN A 351 -7.18 -35.58 10.97
C ASN A 351 -5.97 -35.94 10.07
N LEU A 352 -5.77 -35.19 8.99
CA LEU A 352 -4.61 -35.40 8.12
C LEU A 352 -3.32 -35.06 8.86
N LYS A 353 -2.41 -36.03 8.99
CA LYS A 353 -1.02 -35.86 9.45
C LYS A 353 -0.11 -36.04 8.26
N SER A 354 0.63 -34.98 7.86
CA SER A 354 1.45 -35.07 6.65
C SER A 354 2.71 -34.20 6.77
N ASP A 355 3.73 -34.58 6.05
CA ASP A 355 4.94 -33.78 5.84
C ASP A 355 5.03 -33.18 4.43
N VAL A 356 3.98 -33.40 3.62
CA VAL A 356 3.76 -32.76 2.31
C VAL A 356 2.43 -32.01 2.29
N PRO A 357 2.24 -31.01 1.41
CA PRO A 357 0.97 -30.31 1.24
C PRO A 357 -0.16 -31.23 0.80
N PHE A 358 -1.42 -30.83 1.02
CA PHE A 358 -2.57 -31.59 0.50
C PHE A 358 -2.52 -31.68 -1.04
N ILE A 359 -2.15 -30.56 -1.69
CA ILE A 359 -1.84 -30.47 -3.12
C ILE A 359 -0.39 -29.99 -3.25
N GLN A 360 0.48 -30.76 -3.89
CA GLN A 360 1.88 -30.37 -4.05
C GLN A 360 2.05 -29.21 -5.04
N ALA A 361 1.40 -29.31 -6.21
CA ALA A 361 1.51 -28.27 -7.22
C ALA A 361 0.30 -28.19 -8.15
N ILE A 362 -0.07 -26.96 -8.51
CA ILE A 362 -1.07 -26.65 -9.54
C ILE A 362 -0.45 -25.89 -10.71
N GLY A 363 -1.04 -26.05 -11.89
CA GLY A 363 -0.60 -25.45 -13.14
C GLY A 363 -1.71 -24.73 -13.91
N THR A 364 -1.41 -24.43 -15.17
CA THR A 364 -2.35 -23.78 -16.11
C THR A 364 -3.65 -24.55 -16.22
N GLY A 365 -4.78 -23.85 -16.14
CA GLY A 365 -6.11 -24.44 -16.20
C GLY A 365 -6.66 -25.01 -14.90
N ALA A 366 -5.83 -25.11 -13.83
CA ALA A 366 -6.30 -25.60 -12.55
C ALA A 366 -7.35 -24.68 -11.92
N LEU A 367 -8.42 -25.27 -11.41
CA LEU A 367 -9.37 -24.61 -10.52
C LEU A 367 -9.48 -25.43 -9.23
N VAL A 368 -9.04 -24.88 -8.11
CA VAL A 368 -9.15 -25.45 -6.77
C VAL A 368 -10.10 -24.59 -5.95
N GLN A 369 -11.21 -25.14 -5.54
CA GLN A 369 -12.22 -24.35 -4.83
C GLN A 369 -12.92 -25.09 -3.69
N ASP A 370 -13.41 -24.30 -2.71
CA ASP A 370 -14.31 -24.72 -1.64
C ASP A 370 -13.80 -25.90 -0.79
N ILE A 371 -12.46 -25.96 -0.55
CA ILE A 371 -11.79 -26.96 0.28
C ILE A 371 -11.54 -26.39 1.67
N ASN A 372 -11.90 -27.13 2.71
CA ASN A 372 -11.70 -26.74 4.10
C ASN A 372 -10.75 -27.70 4.83
N ILE A 373 -9.53 -27.25 5.15
CA ILE A 373 -8.61 -28.05 5.99
C ILE A 373 -8.90 -27.74 7.47
N ASP A 374 -9.37 -28.75 8.19
CA ASP A 374 -9.80 -28.62 9.58
C ASP A 374 -8.62 -28.46 10.54
N LYS A 375 -8.89 -27.91 11.73
CA LYS A 375 -7.92 -27.72 12.81
C LYS A 375 -7.32 -29.00 13.37
N THR A 376 -7.94 -30.14 13.12
CA THR A 376 -7.43 -31.47 13.50
C THR A 376 -6.28 -31.94 12.60
N CYS A 377 -6.06 -31.26 11.47
CA CYS A 377 -4.95 -31.54 10.57
C CYS A 377 -3.63 -30.94 11.11
N SER A 378 -2.54 -31.69 10.97
CA SER A 378 -1.22 -31.28 11.41
C SER A 378 -0.17 -31.58 10.33
N PHE A 379 0.67 -30.59 10.08
CA PHE A 379 1.71 -30.70 9.06
C PHE A 379 3.09 -30.48 9.69
N ALA A 380 4.04 -31.34 9.32
CA ALA A 380 5.43 -31.21 9.69
C ALA A 380 6.29 -31.23 8.42
N PRO A 381 6.49 -30.08 7.74
CA PRO A 381 7.15 -30.01 6.44
C PRO A 381 8.50 -30.69 6.43
N TRP A 382 8.68 -31.63 5.51
CA TRP A 382 9.96 -32.30 5.31
C TRP A 382 10.87 -31.47 4.38
N TYR A 383 12.15 -31.38 4.74
CA TYR A 383 13.15 -30.65 3.98
C TYR A 383 14.48 -31.40 3.98
N ASP A 384 15.02 -31.68 2.80
CA ASP A 384 16.29 -32.40 2.62
C ASP A 384 17.53 -31.51 2.60
N GLY A 385 17.32 -30.19 2.52
CA GLY A 385 18.39 -29.20 2.45
C GLY A 385 18.98 -28.99 1.05
N GLU A 386 18.59 -29.76 0.04
CA GLU A 386 19.15 -29.68 -1.31
C GLU A 386 18.32 -28.82 -2.27
N LYS A 387 17.01 -28.89 -2.14
CA LYS A 387 16.07 -28.16 -3.02
C LYS A 387 15.24 -27.17 -2.25
N GLN A 388 14.80 -26.12 -2.93
CA GLN A 388 13.89 -25.11 -2.36
C GLN A 388 12.61 -25.78 -1.89
N LEU A 389 12.23 -25.57 -0.63
CA LEU A 389 10.95 -26.02 -0.11
C LEU A 389 9.90 -24.93 -0.25
N GLU A 390 8.79 -25.29 -0.87
CA GLU A 390 7.56 -24.48 -0.83
C GLU A 390 6.45 -25.30 -0.18
N PHE A 391 5.98 -24.86 0.96
CA PHE A 391 4.99 -25.57 1.75
C PHE A 391 3.81 -24.66 2.15
N GLY A 392 2.60 -25.10 1.85
CA GLY A 392 1.35 -24.58 2.40
C GLY A 392 0.48 -25.76 2.81
N SER A 393 -0.41 -25.58 3.78
CA SER A 393 -1.27 -26.70 4.21
C SER A 393 -2.15 -27.22 3.07
N LEU A 394 -2.64 -26.32 2.21
CA LEU A 394 -3.45 -26.71 1.03
C LEU A 394 -2.56 -26.93 -0.18
N ILE A 395 -1.76 -25.94 -0.58
CA ILE A 395 -0.97 -26.01 -1.81
C ILE A 395 0.49 -25.63 -1.54
N GLY A 396 1.41 -26.45 -2.02
CA GLY A 396 2.85 -26.16 -1.96
C GLY A 396 3.25 -25.10 -2.97
N TYR A 397 2.92 -25.31 -4.24
CA TYR A 397 3.33 -24.45 -5.35
C TYR A 397 2.19 -24.19 -6.35
N CYS A 398 1.89 -22.94 -6.59
CA CYS A 398 1.00 -22.50 -7.65
C CYS A 398 1.83 -21.93 -8.81
N SER A 399 1.96 -22.68 -9.92
CA SER A 399 2.58 -22.16 -11.14
C SER A 399 1.66 -21.16 -11.82
N GLU A 400 0.41 -21.57 -12.00
CA GLU A 400 -0.72 -20.82 -12.57
C GLU A 400 -2.03 -21.39 -12.00
N GLY A 401 -3.19 -20.99 -12.52
CA GLY A 401 -4.49 -21.52 -12.14
C GLY A 401 -5.26 -20.59 -11.20
N THR A 402 -6.34 -21.11 -10.65
CA THR A 402 -7.26 -20.36 -9.79
C THR A 402 -7.52 -21.11 -8.48
N VAL A 403 -7.49 -20.40 -7.36
CA VAL A 403 -7.83 -20.93 -6.04
C VAL A 403 -8.90 -20.05 -5.41
N LYS A 404 -10.05 -20.62 -5.06
CA LYS A 404 -11.20 -19.86 -4.54
C LYS A 404 -11.77 -20.47 -3.27
N ASN A 405 -12.19 -19.60 -2.34
CA ASN A 405 -13.01 -19.96 -1.18
C ASN A 405 -12.44 -21.12 -0.34
N CYS A 406 -11.13 -21.31 -0.37
CA CYS A 406 -10.49 -22.38 0.39
C CYS A 406 -10.08 -21.88 1.77
N THR A 407 -10.17 -22.76 2.77
CA THR A 407 -9.79 -22.43 4.14
C THR A 407 -8.82 -23.45 4.74
N SER A 408 -8.00 -22.98 5.68
CA SER A 408 -7.18 -23.87 6.50
C SER A 408 -7.11 -23.36 7.93
N ALA A 409 -7.35 -24.28 8.87
CA ALA A 409 -7.15 -24.07 10.30
C ALA A 409 -6.09 -25.02 10.89
N ALA A 410 -5.29 -25.66 10.05
CA ALA A 410 -4.30 -26.66 10.43
C ALA A 410 -3.20 -26.12 11.34
N SER A 411 -2.49 -27.00 12.04
CA SER A 411 -1.23 -26.69 12.68
C SER A 411 -0.05 -27.03 11.73
N ILE A 412 0.89 -26.11 11.59
CA ILE A 412 2.11 -26.31 10.80
C ILE A 412 3.30 -26.14 11.75
N THR A 413 4.04 -27.24 11.98
CA THR A 413 5.22 -27.25 12.85
C THR A 413 6.48 -27.47 12.03
N VAL A 414 7.32 -26.44 11.95
CA VAL A 414 8.59 -26.48 11.22
C VAL A 414 9.69 -26.85 12.23
N SER A 415 9.79 -28.15 12.52
CA SER A 415 10.79 -28.72 13.43
C SER A 415 11.80 -29.51 12.66
N GLN A 416 13.01 -29.40 12.67
CA GLN A 416 14.08 -30.14 11.98
C GLN A 416 14.20 -29.81 10.47
N CYS A 417 14.93 -28.79 10.19
CA CYS A 417 15.61 -28.70 8.91
C CYS A 417 17.00 -29.29 9.07
N ASN A 418 17.24 -30.44 8.51
CA ASN A 418 18.61 -30.98 8.32
C ASN A 418 19.32 -30.08 7.28
N ALA A 419 19.52 -28.81 7.63
CA ALA A 419 20.25 -27.89 6.80
C ALA A 419 21.75 -28.18 6.86
N VAL A 420 22.15 -29.22 6.16
CA VAL A 420 23.53 -29.39 5.76
C VAL A 420 23.85 -28.23 4.83
N ALA A 421 24.65 -27.26 5.30
CA ALA A 421 25.40 -26.28 4.51
C ALA A 421 24.68 -25.57 3.35
N ASN A 422 23.33 -25.58 3.24
CA ASN A 422 22.61 -25.21 2.02
C ASN A 422 22.02 -23.82 2.01
N LYS A 423 22.18 -23.21 0.85
CA LYS A 423 21.82 -21.82 0.50
C LYS A 423 20.38 -21.67 0.03
N VAL A 424 19.54 -22.70 0.19
CA VAL A 424 18.22 -22.74 -0.46
C VAL A 424 17.14 -22.22 0.51
N PRO A 425 16.31 -21.25 0.08
CA PRO A 425 15.30 -20.68 0.95
C PRO A 425 14.13 -21.64 1.20
N LEU A 426 13.52 -21.53 2.39
CA LEU A 426 12.26 -22.19 2.76
C LEU A 426 11.13 -21.17 2.71
N TYR A 427 10.08 -21.49 1.94
CA TYR A 427 8.87 -20.70 1.84
C TYR A 427 7.70 -21.46 2.47
N ILE A 428 7.23 -20.99 3.61
CA ILE A 428 6.14 -21.60 4.38
C ILE A 428 4.96 -20.63 4.36
N GLY A 429 3.80 -21.10 3.93
CA GLY A 429 2.54 -20.35 4.01
C GLY A 429 1.50 -21.12 4.81
N GLY A 430 0.61 -20.44 5.49
CA GLY A 430 -0.49 -21.10 6.21
C GLY A 430 -1.41 -21.87 5.26
N LEU A 431 -1.67 -21.31 4.08
CA LEU A 431 -2.48 -21.96 3.05
C LEU A 431 -1.65 -22.38 1.83
N ILE A 432 -0.77 -21.48 1.33
CA ILE A 432 -0.01 -21.65 0.09
C ILE A 432 1.48 -21.38 0.33
N GLY A 433 2.35 -22.30 -0.11
CA GLY A 433 3.80 -22.13 0.01
C GLY A 433 4.34 -21.03 -0.89
N ARG A 434 4.10 -21.16 -2.19
CA ARG A 434 4.49 -20.15 -3.18
C ARG A 434 3.43 -19.98 -4.25
N ASN A 435 3.06 -18.73 -4.51
CA ASN A 435 2.25 -18.34 -5.66
C ASN A 435 3.14 -17.65 -6.71
N ARG A 436 3.25 -18.24 -7.91
CA ARG A 436 3.98 -17.65 -9.03
C ARG A 436 3.05 -16.89 -9.98
N ALA A 437 1.92 -17.46 -10.37
CA ALA A 437 1.02 -16.85 -11.35
C ALA A 437 -0.48 -17.19 -11.16
N ALA A 438 -0.86 -17.88 -10.06
CA ALA A 438 -2.26 -18.21 -9.83
C ALA A 438 -3.06 -17.01 -9.30
N SER A 439 -4.34 -16.92 -9.69
CA SER A 439 -5.32 -16.01 -9.10
C SER A 439 -5.96 -16.66 -7.87
N ILE A 440 -5.93 -15.95 -6.74
CA ILE A 440 -6.40 -16.47 -5.45
C ILE A 440 -7.41 -15.50 -4.87
N SER A 441 -8.61 -15.99 -4.54
CA SER A 441 -9.68 -15.13 -4.03
C SER A 441 -10.53 -15.78 -2.95
N GLY A 442 -10.98 -14.96 -1.97
CA GLY A 442 -11.91 -15.38 -0.93
C GLY A 442 -11.39 -16.47 0.01
N CYS A 443 -10.07 -16.66 0.07
CA CYS A 443 -9.47 -17.75 0.86
C CYS A 443 -9.06 -17.27 2.27
N THR A 444 -9.13 -18.18 3.24
CA THR A 444 -8.78 -17.88 4.64
C THR A 444 -7.77 -18.87 5.20
N SER A 445 -6.69 -18.32 5.78
CA SER A 445 -5.77 -19.07 6.62
C SER A 445 -6.02 -18.74 8.09
N SER A 446 -6.43 -19.72 8.86
CA SER A 446 -6.43 -19.70 10.34
C SER A 446 -5.35 -20.63 10.88
N ALA A 447 -4.45 -21.09 10.02
CA ALA A 447 -3.40 -22.03 10.37
C ALA A 447 -2.43 -21.45 11.38
N THR A 448 -2.16 -22.19 12.44
CA THR A 448 -1.10 -21.83 13.41
C THR A 448 0.24 -22.32 12.88
N ILE A 449 1.20 -21.42 12.73
CA ILE A 449 2.55 -21.78 12.26
C ILE A 449 3.52 -21.64 13.43
N VAL A 450 4.19 -22.74 13.78
CA VAL A 450 5.23 -22.78 14.80
C VAL A 450 6.53 -23.23 14.15
N SER A 451 7.59 -22.45 14.32
CA SER A 451 8.94 -22.88 13.95
C SER A 451 9.82 -22.88 15.19
N ASP A 452 10.18 -24.07 15.66
CA ASP A 452 11.12 -24.33 16.73
C ASP A 452 12.45 -24.88 16.20
N ALA A 453 12.66 -24.79 14.88
CA ALA A 453 13.79 -25.38 14.20
C ALA A 453 15.12 -24.92 14.82
N THR A 454 15.75 -25.80 15.54
CA THR A 454 17.19 -25.74 15.79
C THR A 454 17.88 -26.02 14.47
N TYR A 455 18.13 -24.96 13.68
CA TYR A 455 19.05 -25.10 12.57
C TYR A 455 20.39 -25.59 13.08
N VAL A 456 20.92 -26.59 12.38
CA VAL A 456 22.15 -27.23 12.70
C VAL A 456 23.26 -26.26 13.11
N THR A 457 24.03 -26.67 14.06
CA THR A 457 25.14 -26.02 14.76
C THR A 457 26.29 -25.51 13.88
N ASP A 458 26.17 -25.56 12.55
CA ASP A 458 27.20 -25.03 11.66
C ASP A 458 27.00 -23.50 11.48
N ALA A 459 27.96 -22.74 12.01
CA ALA A 459 28.01 -21.27 11.90
C ALA A 459 28.06 -20.76 10.44
N THR A 460 28.23 -21.63 9.46
CA THR A 460 28.29 -21.31 8.01
C THR A 460 26.96 -21.47 7.28
N ALA A 461 25.93 -22.06 7.91
CA ALA A 461 24.61 -22.23 7.29
C ALA A 461 23.94 -20.88 6.97
N LYS A 462 23.80 -20.57 5.69
CA LYS A 462 23.26 -19.28 5.18
C LYS A 462 21.79 -19.36 4.83
N THR A 463 21.01 -20.20 5.47
CA THR A 463 19.60 -20.44 5.13
C THR A 463 18.72 -19.27 5.55
N SER A 464 17.83 -18.87 4.66
CA SER A 464 16.78 -17.88 4.92
C SER A 464 15.43 -18.57 5.08
N LEU A 465 14.71 -18.23 6.14
CA LEU A 465 13.38 -18.73 6.45
C LEU A 465 12.33 -17.66 6.15
N TYR A 466 11.41 -17.98 5.23
CA TYR A 466 10.31 -17.11 4.83
C TYR A 466 8.99 -17.72 5.29
N ILE A 467 8.28 -17.05 6.19
CA ILE A 467 6.99 -17.52 6.73
C ILE A 467 5.92 -16.46 6.48
N GLY A 468 4.89 -16.83 5.72
CA GLY A 468 3.68 -16.02 5.54
C GLY A 468 2.48 -16.66 6.22
N GLY A 469 1.64 -15.89 6.89
CA GLY A 469 0.42 -16.43 7.50
C GLY A 469 -0.55 -16.99 6.45
N PHE A 470 -0.53 -16.43 5.24
CA PHE A 470 -1.33 -16.92 4.11
C PHE A 470 -0.43 -17.59 3.06
N THR A 471 0.57 -16.89 2.52
CA THR A 471 1.51 -17.45 1.54
C THR A 471 2.96 -17.12 1.86
N GLY A 472 3.88 -18.08 1.65
CA GLY A 472 5.32 -17.87 1.89
C GLY A 472 5.94 -16.90 0.89
N TYR A 473 5.64 -17.03 -0.40
CA TYR A 473 6.12 -16.14 -1.45
C TYR A 473 5.07 -15.90 -2.53
N CYS A 474 4.86 -14.65 -2.88
CA CYS A 474 4.01 -14.24 -3.99
C CYS A 474 4.84 -13.47 -5.03
N SER A 475 4.98 -14.03 -6.25
CA SER A 475 5.81 -13.47 -7.32
C SER A 475 5.04 -13.31 -8.62
N ASN A 476 3.76 -13.00 -8.56
CA ASN A 476 2.87 -13.05 -9.70
C ASN A 476 2.69 -11.68 -10.38
N PRO A 477 3.32 -11.42 -11.53
CA PRO A 477 3.13 -10.15 -12.25
C PRO A 477 1.70 -9.97 -12.80
N ASN A 478 1.00 -11.06 -13.11
CA ASN A 478 -0.33 -11.05 -13.71
C ASN A 478 -1.42 -11.59 -12.78
N GLY A 479 -1.09 -12.03 -11.56
CA GLY A 479 -2.04 -12.64 -10.64
C GLY A 479 -2.63 -11.67 -9.64
N VAL A 480 -3.78 -12.07 -9.12
CA VAL A 480 -4.52 -11.34 -8.12
C VAL A 480 -4.60 -12.16 -6.84
N LEU A 481 -4.28 -11.53 -5.72
CA LEU A 481 -4.59 -12.04 -4.39
C LEU A 481 -5.70 -11.15 -3.82
N GLU A 482 -6.93 -11.63 -3.81
CA GLU A 482 -8.09 -10.79 -3.51
C GLU A 482 -8.93 -11.34 -2.36
N ARG A 483 -9.28 -10.46 -1.42
CA ARG A 483 -10.13 -10.79 -0.26
C ARG A 483 -9.64 -12.05 0.48
N CYS A 484 -8.33 -12.16 0.66
CA CYS A 484 -7.73 -13.25 1.40
C CYS A 484 -7.41 -12.82 2.83
N THR A 485 -7.65 -13.71 3.78
CA THR A 485 -7.52 -13.39 5.19
C THR A 485 -6.56 -14.35 5.89
N ASN A 486 -5.69 -13.80 6.74
CA ASN A 486 -4.97 -14.57 7.74
C ASN A 486 -5.47 -14.23 9.15
N THR A 487 -5.89 -15.23 9.90
CA THR A 487 -6.23 -15.12 11.33
C THR A 487 -5.35 -15.99 12.20
N GLY A 488 -4.52 -16.85 11.58
CA GLY A 488 -3.65 -17.77 12.28
C GLY A 488 -2.40 -17.07 12.83
N ASN A 489 -1.98 -17.47 14.01
CA ASN A 489 -0.79 -16.93 14.67
C ASN A 489 0.49 -17.57 14.12
N ILE A 490 1.55 -16.76 14.07
CA ILE A 490 2.88 -17.19 13.66
C ILE A 490 3.84 -17.05 14.86
N SER A 491 4.43 -18.16 15.28
CA SER A 491 5.44 -18.18 16.34
C SER A 491 6.75 -18.78 15.82
N VAL A 492 7.80 -17.97 15.81
CA VAL A 492 9.11 -18.38 15.26
C VAL A 492 10.18 -18.29 16.34
N ALA A 493 10.74 -19.44 16.71
CA ALA A 493 11.88 -19.59 17.60
C ALA A 493 13.03 -20.27 16.83
N SER A 494 13.51 -19.64 15.76
CA SER A 494 14.47 -20.23 14.82
C SER A 494 15.88 -19.70 15.02
N THR A 495 16.86 -20.54 14.70
CA THR A 495 18.29 -20.18 14.63
C THR A 495 18.75 -19.87 13.19
N ALA A 496 17.82 -19.73 12.24
CA ALA A 496 18.14 -19.33 10.86
C ALA A 496 18.95 -18.02 10.81
N LEU A 497 19.79 -17.89 9.77
CA LEU A 497 20.59 -16.69 9.61
C LEU A 497 19.73 -15.45 9.36
N ASN A 498 18.72 -15.59 8.49
CA ASN A 498 17.76 -14.53 8.18
C ASN A 498 16.33 -15.07 8.34
N ILE A 499 15.50 -14.30 8.99
CA ILE A 499 14.10 -14.64 9.26
C ILE A 499 13.21 -13.56 8.66
N TYR A 500 12.30 -13.97 7.80
CA TYR A 500 11.33 -13.11 7.11
C TYR A 500 9.92 -13.58 7.44
N VAL A 501 9.15 -12.76 8.16
CA VAL A 501 7.79 -13.11 8.57
C VAL A 501 6.81 -12.03 8.12
N GLY A 502 5.76 -12.43 7.40
CA GLY A 502 4.66 -11.56 7.01
C GLY A 502 3.30 -12.18 7.32
N GLY A 503 2.35 -11.39 7.77
CA GLY A 503 1.01 -11.89 8.12
C GLY A 503 0.25 -12.42 6.90
N ILE A 504 0.40 -11.79 5.73
CA ILE A 504 -0.14 -12.29 4.46
C ILE A 504 0.96 -13.01 3.69
N CYS A 505 2.07 -12.34 3.41
CA CYS A 505 3.12 -12.89 2.58
C CYS A 505 4.51 -12.54 3.14
N ALA A 506 5.43 -13.52 3.23
CA ALA A 506 6.78 -13.22 3.68
C ALA A 506 7.57 -12.44 2.62
N ARG A 507 7.41 -12.77 1.34
CA ARG A 507 8.04 -12.04 0.24
C ARG A 507 7.04 -11.81 -0.88
N THR A 508 7.02 -10.60 -1.43
CA THR A 508 6.19 -10.30 -2.61
C THR A 508 6.98 -9.42 -3.58
N SER A 509 6.84 -9.70 -4.89
CA SER A 509 7.60 -8.98 -5.91
C SER A 509 6.74 -8.37 -7.01
N ALA A 510 5.49 -8.80 -7.18
CA ALA A 510 4.62 -8.28 -8.24
C ALA A 510 3.15 -8.67 -8.05
N GLY A 511 2.26 -8.10 -8.84
CA GLY A 511 0.84 -8.43 -8.92
C GLY A 511 -0.08 -7.46 -8.19
N THR A 512 -1.34 -7.85 -8.08
CA THR A 512 -2.35 -7.07 -7.35
C THR A 512 -2.77 -7.81 -6.08
N ILE A 513 -2.65 -7.14 -4.94
CA ILE A 513 -3.10 -7.63 -3.64
C ILE A 513 -4.18 -6.68 -3.14
N LYS A 514 -5.44 -7.14 -3.12
CA LYS A 514 -6.59 -6.30 -2.86
C LYS A 514 -7.48 -6.87 -1.75
N GLY A 515 -7.89 -6.00 -0.81
CA GLY A 515 -8.83 -6.37 0.26
C GLY A 515 -8.32 -7.48 1.19
N CYS A 516 -7.00 -7.68 1.28
CA CYS A 516 -6.43 -8.74 2.12
C CYS A 516 -6.23 -8.27 3.57
N ILE A 517 -6.52 -9.16 4.52
CA ILE A 517 -6.54 -8.84 5.95
C ILE A 517 -5.63 -9.79 6.72
N ASN A 518 -4.76 -9.24 7.56
CA ASN A 518 -4.09 -10.01 8.60
C ASN A 518 -4.60 -9.60 9.99
N SER A 519 -5.09 -10.56 10.75
CA SER A 519 -5.39 -10.40 12.18
C SER A 519 -4.59 -11.36 13.08
N GLY A 520 -3.86 -12.29 12.49
CA GLY A 520 -2.98 -13.21 13.22
C GLY A 520 -1.76 -12.49 13.79
N ALA A 521 -1.41 -12.82 15.03
CA ALA A 521 -0.25 -12.25 15.70
C ALA A 521 1.05 -12.89 15.19
N ILE A 522 2.12 -12.09 15.12
CA ILE A 522 3.47 -12.50 14.76
C ILE A 522 4.37 -12.38 15.98
N THR A 523 4.92 -13.49 16.44
CA THR A 523 5.88 -13.53 17.54
C THR A 523 7.17 -14.18 17.09
N VAL A 524 8.31 -13.47 17.24
CA VAL A 524 9.61 -13.99 16.85
C VAL A 524 10.59 -13.91 18.02
N SER A 525 11.16 -15.05 18.37
CA SER A 525 12.23 -15.16 19.34
C SER A 525 13.39 -15.98 18.73
N THR A 526 14.61 -15.56 18.97
CA THR A 526 15.76 -16.38 18.53
C THR A 526 16.26 -17.25 19.68
N GLY A 527 16.38 -18.56 19.42
CA GLY A 527 16.89 -19.52 20.39
C GLY A 527 18.42 -19.54 20.57
N ARG A 528 19.17 -18.70 19.85
CA ARG A 528 20.66 -18.70 19.96
C ARG A 528 21.14 -17.97 21.22
N THR A 529 21.69 -18.76 22.16
CA THR A 529 22.28 -18.26 23.42
C THR A 529 23.80 -18.07 23.35
N SER A 530 24.48 -18.65 22.35
CA SER A 530 25.94 -18.51 22.17
C SER A 530 26.34 -18.67 20.71
N GLY A 531 27.33 -17.91 20.25
CA GLY A 531 27.81 -17.89 18.87
C GLY A 531 27.34 -16.67 18.07
N ASP A 532 27.48 -16.68 16.74
CA ASP A 532 27.07 -15.60 15.86
C ASP A 532 25.53 -15.43 15.88
N PRO A 533 24.98 -14.29 16.29
CA PRO A 533 23.53 -14.13 16.38
C PRO A 533 22.90 -14.19 14.99
N CYS A 534 21.60 -14.49 14.92
CA CYS A 534 20.80 -14.27 13.72
C CYS A 534 21.12 -12.87 13.15
N LYS A 535 21.38 -12.78 11.84
CA LYS A 535 21.83 -11.49 11.28
C LYS A 535 20.69 -10.53 11.10
N PHE A 536 19.62 -11.01 10.47
CA PHE A 536 18.51 -10.13 10.07
C PHE A 536 17.15 -10.76 10.37
N ILE A 537 16.28 -9.98 10.99
CA ILE A 537 14.87 -10.29 11.16
C ILE A 537 14.04 -9.18 10.48
N TYR A 538 13.12 -9.60 9.63
CA TYR A 538 12.17 -8.72 8.94
C TYR A 538 10.75 -9.14 9.32
N LEU A 539 10.02 -8.26 10.00
CA LEU A 539 8.66 -8.52 10.47
C LEU A 539 7.68 -7.52 9.84
N GLY A 540 6.78 -8.02 9.04
CA GLY A 540 5.74 -7.21 8.42
C GLY A 540 4.34 -7.69 8.79
N GLY A 541 3.45 -6.79 9.15
CA GLY A 541 2.06 -7.15 9.44
C GLY A 541 1.36 -7.76 8.23
N LEU A 542 1.64 -7.26 7.03
CA LEU A 542 1.22 -7.88 5.77
C LEU A 542 2.40 -8.54 5.06
N PHE A 543 3.50 -7.80 4.82
CA PHE A 543 4.64 -8.26 4.03
C PHE A 543 5.95 -8.12 4.81
N SER A 544 6.80 -9.14 4.76
CA SER A 544 8.14 -8.96 5.30
C SER A 544 9.02 -8.14 4.33
N VAL A 545 9.11 -8.57 3.06
CA VAL A 545 9.89 -7.87 2.04
C VAL A 545 9.05 -7.67 0.77
N VAL A 546 9.11 -6.45 0.25
CA VAL A 546 8.56 -6.05 -1.05
C VAL A 546 9.72 -5.68 -1.96
N ASP A 547 9.99 -6.47 -3.02
CA ASP A 547 11.19 -6.34 -3.85
C ASP A 547 10.94 -6.61 -5.35
N ALA A 548 10.04 -5.89 -5.99
CA ALA A 548 9.83 -5.96 -7.44
C ALA A 548 11.11 -5.55 -8.19
N SER A 549 11.70 -6.46 -8.95
CA SER A 549 13.02 -6.27 -9.59
C SER A 549 13.02 -6.30 -11.12
N GLY A 550 11.93 -6.72 -11.77
CA GLY A 550 11.80 -6.76 -13.24
C GLY A 550 11.26 -5.43 -13.81
N ASP A 551 11.53 -5.13 -15.07
CA ASP A 551 11.09 -3.87 -15.71
C ASP A 551 9.57 -3.78 -15.87
N GLU A 552 8.88 -4.91 -15.96
CA GLU A 552 7.41 -5.00 -16.08
C GLU A 552 6.71 -5.43 -14.77
N GLN A 553 7.43 -5.53 -13.66
CA GLN A 553 6.87 -6.01 -12.40
C GLN A 553 6.41 -4.85 -11.52
N TYR A 554 5.11 -4.64 -11.46
CA TYR A 554 4.46 -3.70 -10.55
C TYR A 554 3.68 -4.43 -9.47
N LEU A 555 3.76 -3.93 -8.23
CA LEU A 555 2.92 -4.39 -7.13
C LEU A 555 1.88 -3.32 -6.79
N LYS A 556 0.61 -3.72 -6.78
CA LYS A 556 -0.48 -2.88 -6.27
C LYS A 556 -1.04 -3.49 -5.00
N VAL A 557 -1.03 -2.73 -3.92
CA VAL A 557 -1.62 -3.12 -2.63
C VAL A 557 -2.76 -2.17 -2.33
N ILE A 558 -3.98 -2.69 -2.36
CA ILE A 558 -5.20 -1.88 -2.34
C ILE A 558 -6.11 -2.38 -1.21
N GLU A 559 -6.56 -1.47 -0.33
CA GLU A 559 -7.56 -1.76 0.72
C GLU A 559 -7.15 -2.93 1.64
N CYS A 560 -5.86 -3.11 1.87
CA CYS A 560 -5.36 -4.16 2.74
C CYS A 560 -5.15 -3.66 4.16
N SER A 561 -5.33 -4.53 5.15
CA SER A 561 -5.17 -4.13 6.55
C SER A 561 -4.47 -5.17 7.41
N ASN A 562 -3.71 -4.68 8.38
CA ASN A 562 -3.17 -5.48 9.47
C ASN A 562 -3.78 -5.03 10.80
N SER A 563 -4.25 -5.99 11.59
CA SER A 563 -4.64 -5.79 12.99
C SER A 563 -3.90 -6.74 13.94
N GLY A 564 -3.11 -7.67 13.40
CA GLY A 564 -2.29 -8.58 14.20
C GLY A 564 -1.08 -7.89 14.81
N ASP A 565 -0.80 -8.18 16.07
CA ASP A 565 0.35 -7.64 16.79
C ASP A 565 1.66 -8.25 16.29
N ILE A 566 2.72 -7.46 16.27
CA ILE A 566 4.08 -7.87 15.90
C ILE A 566 4.96 -7.78 17.15
N THR A 567 5.49 -8.91 17.60
CA THR A 567 6.34 -8.98 18.79
C THR A 567 7.68 -9.62 18.45
N SER A 568 8.78 -8.99 18.89
CA SER A 568 10.10 -9.58 18.85
C SER A 568 10.83 -9.42 20.19
N ASN A 569 11.31 -10.54 20.73
CA ASN A 569 12.19 -10.60 21.89
C ASN A 569 13.56 -11.23 21.55
N SER A 570 13.99 -11.06 20.31
CA SER A 570 15.19 -11.67 19.73
C SER A 570 16.44 -10.81 19.87
N ASN A 571 17.56 -11.40 20.23
CA ASN A 571 18.86 -10.75 20.19
C ASN A 571 19.51 -10.93 18.80
N VAL A 572 19.51 -9.87 17.96
CA VAL A 572 19.95 -9.95 16.57
C VAL A 572 20.79 -8.74 16.15
N LYS A 573 21.50 -8.85 15.02
CA LYS A 573 22.25 -7.71 14.47
C LYS A 573 21.33 -6.62 13.97
N GLN A 574 20.22 -6.99 13.31
CA GLN A 574 19.27 -6.02 12.77
C GLN A 574 17.85 -6.57 12.80
N LEU A 575 16.94 -5.78 13.33
CA LEU A 575 15.50 -5.97 13.23
C LEU A 575 14.90 -4.85 12.41
N ILE A 576 14.10 -5.22 11.43
CA ILE A 576 13.27 -4.29 10.67
C ILE A 576 11.81 -4.71 10.88
N ALA A 577 10.98 -3.80 11.40
CA ALA A 577 9.59 -4.08 11.69
C ALA A 577 8.67 -2.99 11.09
N GLY A 578 7.63 -3.41 10.39
CA GLY A 578 6.63 -2.52 9.81
C GLY A 578 5.25 -3.15 9.80
N GLY A 579 4.22 -2.39 10.13
CA GLY A 579 2.85 -2.92 10.20
C GLY A 579 2.28 -3.34 8.84
N ILE A 580 2.76 -2.74 7.74
CA ILE A 580 2.45 -3.14 6.37
C ILE A 580 3.63 -3.94 5.80
N ALA A 581 4.80 -3.33 5.70
CA ALA A 581 5.98 -4.01 5.21
C ALA A 581 7.19 -3.72 6.09
N ALA A 582 7.96 -4.76 6.43
CA ALA A 582 9.23 -4.53 7.11
C ALA A 582 10.18 -3.77 6.18
N GLN A 583 10.38 -4.26 4.96
CA GLN A 583 11.25 -3.60 3.99
C GLN A 583 10.56 -3.41 2.64
N LEU A 584 10.63 -2.18 2.12
CA LEU A 584 10.22 -1.80 0.76
C LEU A 584 11.49 -1.48 -0.05
N SER A 585 11.84 -2.37 -0.99
CA SER A 585 13.08 -2.32 -1.77
C SER A 585 12.87 -2.06 -3.25
N THR A 586 11.69 -1.59 -3.65
CA THR A 586 11.33 -1.31 -5.04
C THR A 586 10.65 0.03 -5.17
N ASN A 587 10.84 0.70 -6.29
CA ASN A 587 10.09 1.89 -6.69
C ASN A 587 8.80 1.56 -7.48
N LYS A 588 8.50 0.29 -7.68
CA LYS A 588 7.38 -0.23 -8.46
C LYS A 588 6.25 -0.78 -7.59
N ALA A 589 6.09 -0.27 -6.38
CA ALA A 589 5.00 -0.64 -5.48
C ALA A 589 4.11 0.56 -5.16
N GLU A 590 2.82 0.37 -5.30
CA GLU A 590 1.78 1.35 -4.95
C GLU A 590 0.94 0.83 -3.78
N PHE A 591 0.68 1.69 -2.82
CA PHE A 591 -0.13 1.37 -1.64
C PHE A 591 -1.30 2.35 -1.55
N THR A 592 -2.52 1.83 -1.65
CA THR A 592 -3.75 2.63 -1.59
C THR A 592 -4.64 2.12 -0.47
N ASN A 593 -5.13 3.01 0.40
CA ASN A 593 -6.03 2.69 1.51
C ASN A 593 -5.57 1.49 2.37
N THR A 594 -4.26 1.39 2.59
CA THR A 594 -3.65 0.28 3.32
C THR A 594 -3.31 0.73 4.73
N THR A 595 -3.79 -0.01 5.75
CA THR A 595 -3.77 0.41 7.16
C THR A 595 -3.16 -0.62 8.11
N ASN A 596 -2.63 -0.15 9.24
CA ASN A 596 -2.20 -0.99 10.34
C ASN A 596 -2.83 -0.56 11.67
N ALA A 597 -3.49 -1.48 12.36
CA ALA A 597 -4.01 -1.32 13.72
C ALA A 597 -3.26 -2.17 14.76
N GLY A 598 -2.41 -3.11 14.31
CA GLY A 598 -1.62 -3.98 15.18
C GLY A 598 -0.48 -3.23 15.87
N ASN A 599 -0.17 -3.63 17.09
CA ASN A 599 0.95 -3.09 17.87
C ASN A 599 2.28 -3.67 17.40
N ILE A 600 3.35 -2.89 17.55
CA ILE A 600 4.72 -3.36 17.29
C ILE A 600 5.50 -3.27 18.60
N THR A 601 5.93 -4.42 19.12
CA THR A 601 6.63 -4.52 20.40
C THR A 601 7.98 -5.24 20.24
N THR A 602 9.04 -4.66 20.79
CA THR A 602 10.34 -5.31 20.87
C THR A 602 10.95 -5.12 22.25
N THR A 603 11.43 -6.22 22.85
CA THR A 603 11.99 -6.23 24.22
C THR A 603 13.45 -6.70 24.28
N ALA A 604 14.05 -7.01 23.13
CA ALA A 604 15.36 -7.61 23.05
C ALA A 604 16.53 -6.62 22.91
N ALA A 605 17.73 -7.10 23.18
CA ALA A 605 18.97 -6.36 22.89
C ALA A 605 19.31 -6.48 21.40
N LEU A 606 19.30 -5.35 20.69
CA LEU A 606 19.52 -5.27 19.26
C LEU A 606 20.73 -4.37 18.94
N ARG A 607 21.39 -4.58 17.81
CA ARG A 607 22.36 -3.59 17.31
C ARG A 607 21.69 -2.52 16.45
N ASN A 608 20.87 -2.93 15.50
CA ASN A 608 20.14 -2.00 14.64
C ASN A 608 18.64 -2.31 14.69
N LEU A 609 17.84 -1.29 14.93
CA LEU A 609 16.38 -1.37 14.89
C LEU A 609 15.83 -0.29 13.96
N PHE A 610 15.06 -0.73 12.98
CA PHE A 610 14.28 0.15 12.12
C PHE A 610 12.81 -0.23 12.25
N CYS A 611 11.99 0.66 12.81
CA CYS A 611 10.61 0.38 13.16
C CYS A 611 9.68 1.48 12.67
N GLY A 612 8.64 1.12 11.96
CA GLY A 612 7.60 2.04 11.51
C GLY A 612 6.21 1.44 11.58
N GLY A 613 5.21 2.23 11.92
CA GLY A 613 3.81 1.78 11.98
C GLY A 613 3.29 1.21 10.67
N LEU A 614 3.83 1.68 9.53
CA LEU A 614 3.56 1.14 8.20
C LEU A 614 4.80 0.45 7.61
N PHE A 615 5.91 1.17 7.48
CA PHE A 615 7.14 0.69 6.84
C PHE A 615 8.32 0.75 7.81
N GLY A 616 8.98 -0.38 8.04
CA GLY A 616 10.19 -0.42 8.85
C GLY A 616 11.35 0.30 8.15
N ARG A 617 11.59 -0.04 6.88
CA ARG A 617 12.62 0.57 6.04
C ARG A 617 12.16 0.71 4.60
N ILE A 618 12.44 1.89 4.00
CA ILE A 618 12.28 2.12 2.56
C ILE A 618 13.66 2.31 1.95
N SER A 619 14.07 1.42 1.06
CA SER A 619 15.41 1.41 0.45
C SER A 619 15.40 1.65 -1.06
N ALA A 620 14.26 2.02 -1.63
CA ALA A 620 14.12 2.45 -3.01
C ALA A 620 13.35 3.78 -3.08
N THR A 621 13.56 4.55 -4.13
CA THR A 621 12.85 5.81 -4.36
C THR A 621 11.34 5.58 -4.36
N GLN A 622 10.59 6.36 -3.58
CA GLN A 622 9.15 6.20 -3.42
C GLN A 622 8.41 7.53 -3.39
N THR A 623 7.18 7.47 -3.90
CA THR A 623 6.18 8.51 -3.69
C THR A 623 4.97 7.88 -3.00
N LEU A 624 4.69 8.32 -1.77
CA LEU A 624 3.59 7.82 -0.97
C LEU A 624 2.55 8.94 -0.80
N ASN A 625 1.31 8.66 -1.12
CA ASN A 625 0.18 9.54 -0.82
C ASN A 625 -0.64 8.92 0.32
N LEU A 626 -0.55 9.51 1.51
CA LEU A 626 -1.15 8.96 2.72
C LEU A 626 -2.28 9.86 3.21
N SER A 627 -3.40 9.25 3.62
CA SER A 627 -4.57 9.96 4.12
C SER A 627 -5.18 9.28 5.34
N GLY A 628 -6.04 10.01 6.08
CA GLY A 628 -6.72 9.48 7.25
C GLY A 628 -5.76 9.10 8.38
N GLU A 629 -6.05 8.02 9.08
CA GLU A 629 -5.24 7.45 10.16
C GLU A 629 -4.67 6.08 9.73
N PRO A 630 -3.61 6.04 8.93
CA PRO A 630 -3.13 4.79 8.36
C PRO A 630 -2.49 3.86 9.40
N PHE A 631 -2.18 4.36 10.59
CA PHE A 631 -1.68 3.59 11.73
C PHE A 631 -2.37 3.98 13.02
N THR A 632 -3.02 3.01 13.67
CA THR A 632 -3.74 3.21 14.95
C THR A 632 -3.22 2.33 16.09
N GLY A 633 -2.29 1.42 15.83
CA GLY A 633 -1.60 0.63 16.84
C GLY A 633 -0.57 1.44 17.64
N THR A 634 0.24 0.77 18.46
CA THR A 634 1.32 1.39 19.25
C THR A 634 2.69 0.82 18.88
N ILE A 635 3.74 1.62 19.05
CA ILE A 635 5.12 1.15 18.93
C ILE A 635 5.77 1.20 20.31
N ASN A 636 6.11 0.02 20.85
CA ASN A 636 6.71 -0.15 22.17
C ASN A 636 8.08 -0.81 22.07
N ILE A 637 9.13 -0.07 22.45
CA ILE A 637 10.51 -0.53 22.41
C ILE A 637 11.05 -0.61 23.85
N GLY A 638 11.39 -1.81 24.28
CA GLY A 638 11.97 -2.05 25.59
C GLY A 638 11.04 -2.75 26.60
N PRO A 639 11.48 -2.97 27.85
CA PRO A 639 12.77 -2.62 28.40
C PRO A 639 13.90 -3.53 27.90
N THR A 640 14.98 -2.96 27.38
CA THR A 640 16.14 -3.71 26.90
C THR A 640 17.20 -3.85 27.98
N GLU A 641 17.86 -5.00 28.07
CA GLU A 641 18.90 -5.25 29.10
C GLU A 641 20.23 -4.55 28.82
N SER A 642 20.47 -4.20 27.58
CA SER A 642 21.67 -3.44 27.20
C SER A 642 21.34 -2.47 26.05
N ASN A 643 21.83 -1.23 26.16
CA ASN A 643 21.72 -0.19 25.10
C ASN A 643 22.80 -0.40 24.02
N LYS A 644 22.85 -1.59 23.41
CA LYS A 644 23.87 -1.90 22.38
C LYS A 644 23.42 -1.56 20.96
N TYR A 645 22.47 -0.63 20.82
CA TYR A 645 22.06 -0.16 19.50
C TYR A 645 23.17 0.70 18.86
N ALA A 646 23.61 0.31 17.66
CA ALA A 646 24.41 1.17 16.80
C ALA A 646 23.51 2.18 16.05
N GLN A 647 22.30 1.73 15.66
CA GLN A 647 21.29 2.56 15.01
C GLN A 647 19.89 2.18 15.50
N LEU A 648 19.13 3.20 15.95
CA LEU A 648 17.76 3.03 16.41
C LEU A 648 16.88 4.10 15.74
N TYR A 649 16.19 3.72 14.67
CA TYR A 649 15.35 4.65 13.93
C TYR A 649 13.89 4.19 13.94
N CYS A 650 13.06 4.97 14.60
CA CYS A 650 11.66 4.64 14.82
C CYS A 650 10.75 5.79 14.43
N GLY A 651 9.81 5.52 13.56
CA GLY A 651 8.80 6.49 13.14
C GLY A 651 7.39 5.95 13.33
N GLY A 652 6.46 6.84 13.63
CA GLY A 652 5.06 6.45 13.74
C GLY A 652 4.52 5.80 12.47
N LEU A 653 5.02 6.21 11.29
CA LEU A 653 4.67 5.57 10.01
C LEU A 653 5.88 4.90 9.35
N ILE A 654 7.04 5.56 9.28
CA ILE A 654 8.23 5.09 8.56
C ILE A 654 9.43 5.08 9.51
N GLY A 655 10.10 3.94 9.69
CA GLY A 655 11.29 3.83 10.54
C GLY A 655 12.50 4.51 9.93
N GLN A 656 12.91 4.06 8.75
CA GLN A 656 14.08 4.56 8.03
C GLN A 656 13.82 4.68 6.53
N THR A 657 14.40 5.72 5.91
CA THR A 657 14.58 5.76 4.45
C THR A 657 16.06 5.82 4.09
N THR A 658 16.49 5.05 3.07
CA THR A 658 17.86 5.07 2.53
C THR A 658 17.88 5.39 1.03
N ALA A 659 16.73 5.75 0.47
CA ALA A 659 16.54 6.27 -0.88
C ALA A 659 15.62 7.49 -0.82
N ASP A 660 15.56 8.26 -1.88
CA ASP A 660 14.76 9.49 -1.94
C ASP A 660 13.27 9.16 -1.82
N VAL A 661 12.60 9.75 -0.83
CA VAL A 661 11.19 9.47 -0.53
C VAL A 661 10.40 10.77 -0.45
N LYS A 662 9.26 10.78 -1.15
CA LYS A 662 8.27 11.85 -1.06
C LYS A 662 6.99 11.30 -0.40
N VAL A 663 6.57 11.91 0.70
CA VAL A 663 5.30 11.61 1.37
C VAL A 663 4.43 12.85 1.33
N SER A 664 3.25 12.71 0.77
CA SER A 664 2.26 13.78 0.64
C SER A 664 0.88 13.28 1.07
N GLY A 665 -0.05 14.20 1.21
CA GLY A 665 -1.44 13.91 1.55
C GLY A 665 -1.88 14.57 2.85
N SER A 666 -2.78 13.92 3.59
CA SER A 666 -3.39 14.47 4.81
C SER A 666 -3.39 13.47 5.99
N ALA A 667 -2.42 12.55 6.00
CA ALA A 667 -2.37 11.54 7.06
C ALA A 667 -2.11 12.15 8.43
N THR A 668 -2.82 11.62 9.42
CA THR A 668 -2.70 11.97 10.83
C THR A 668 -2.20 10.77 11.63
N TRP A 669 -1.11 10.96 12.35
CA TRP A 669 -0.63 9.97 13.31
C TRP A 669 -1.10 10.35 14.73
N LYS A 670 -1.92 9.51 15.36
CA LYS A 670 -2.50 9.71 16.69
C LYS A 670 -2.02 8.73 17.75
N SER A 671 -1.23 7.78 17.37
CA SER A 671 -0.77 6.66 18.19
C SER A 671 0.31 7.04 19.21
N SER A 672 0.91 6.03 19.85
CA SER A 672 2.04 6.23 20.75
C SER A 672 3.28 5.50 20.26
N LEU A 673 4.44 6.18 20.43
CA LEU A 673 5.76 5.63 20.26
C LEU A 673 6.49 5.77 21.60
N SER A 674 6.87 4.63 22.19
CA SER A 674 7.59 4.59 23.46
C SER A 674 8.92 3.85 23.33
N TYR A 675 9.94 4.39 23.99
CA TYR A 675 11.23 3.74 24.17
C TYR A 675 11.59 3.73 25.64
N VAL A 676 11.80 2.52 26.18
CA VAL A 676 12.12 2.32 27.61
C VAL A 676 13.42 1.56 27.75
N VAL A 677 14.24 1.96 28.72
CA VAL A 677 15.55 1.36 29.03
C VAL A 677 15.57 0.84 30.46
N LYS A 678 16.15 -0.34 30.68
CA LYS A 678 16.44 -0.83 32.04
C LYS A 678 17.52 0.05 32.70
N ALA A 679 17.30 0.41 33.94
CA ALA A 679 18.14 1.35 34.71
C ALA A 679 19.59 0.85 34.96
N THR A 680 19.84 -0.43 34.84
CA THR A 680 21.12 -1.10 35.12
C THR A 680 22.07 -1.19 33.94
N ALA A 681 21.70 -0.72 32.74
CA ALA A 681 22.56 -0.84 31.57
C ALA A 681 23.77 0.10 31.67
N GLU A 682 24.92 -0.46 31.96
CA GLU A 682 26.22 0.19 31.75
C GLU A 682 26.57 0.01 30.29
N ASP A 683 26.71 1.11 29.49
CA ASP A 683 27.46 1.01 28.24
C ASP A 683 27.65 2.31 27.47
N ASN A 684 28.86 2.48 26.98
CA ASN A 684 29.30 3.51 26.06
C ASN A 684 29.25 2.97 24.64
N ILE A 685 28.20 3.23 23.88
CA ILE A 685 28.20 2.92 22.45
C ILE A 685 27.98 4.20 21.66
N ALA A 686 28.89 4.43 20.70
CA ALA A 686 28.71 5.45 19.67
C ALA A 686 27.53 5.01 18.79
N ALA A 687 26.35 5.49 19.10
CA ALA A 687 25.11 5.10 18.42
C ALA A 687 24.29 6.33 18.05
N GLU A 688 23.55 6.20 16.99
CA GLU A 688 22.58 7.18 16.54
C GLU A 688 21.16 6.72 16.85
N SER A 689 20.31 7.62 17.34
CA SER A 689 18.90 7.32 17.55
C SER A 689 18.00 8.44 17.08
N PHE A 690 17.00 8.08 16.27
CA PHE A 690 16.05 9.04 15.71
C PHE A 690 14.61 8.54 15.86
N PHE A 691 13.76 9.41 16.43
CA PHE A 691 12.36 9.13 16.69
C PHE A 691 11.48 10.22 16.08
N GLY A 692 10.50 9.86 15.27
CA GLY A 692 9.57 10.81 14.66
C GLY A 692 8.13 10.31 14.64
N GLY A 693 7.16 11.20 14.71
CA GLY A 693 5.76 10.82 14.61
C GLY A 693 5.39 10.27 13.23
N ILE A 694 6.07 10.74 12.19
CA ILE A 694 5.89 10.25 10.81
C ILE A 694 7.09 9.41 10.37
N CYS A 695 8.30 9.96 10.43
CA CYS A 695 9.51 9.28 9.98
C CYS A 695 10.60 9.31 11.07
N GLY A 696 11.24 8.19 11.35
CA GLY A 696 12.37 8.12 12.27
C GLY A 696 13.59 8.83 11.68
N CYS A 697 14.11 8.38 10.57
CA CYS A 697 15.29 8.96 9.94
C CYS A 697 15.33 8.79 8.41
N ALA A 698 15.67 9.87 7.70
CA ALA A 698 16.11 9.85 6.32
C ALA A 698 17.65 9.80 6.27
N TYR A 699 18.21 8.61 6.09
CA TYR A 699 19.64 8.36 6.19
C TYR A 699 20.29 8.22 4.82
N GLY A 700 21.18 9.14 4.46
CA GLY A 700 21.88 9.16 3.18
C GLY A 700 20.99 9.47 1.96
N ALA A 701 19.75 9.88 2.18
CA ALA A 701 18.74 10.09 1.16
C ALA A 701 17.93 11.37 1.42
N SER A 702 17.35 11.93 0.36
CA SER A 702 16.48 13.09 0.46
C SER A 702 15.07 12.69 0.94
N MET A 703 14.46 13.56 1.74
CA MET A 703 13.11 13.36 2.24
C MET A 703 12.24 14.59 1.98
N SER A 704 11.07 14.38 1.39
CA SER A 704 10.05 15.41 1.24
C SER A 704 8.78 15.00 1.96
N LEU A 705 8.33 15.81 2.92
CA LEU A 705 7.12 15.62 3.70
C LEU A 705 6.17 16.80 3.50
N SER A 706 4.91 16.55 3.13
CA SER A 706 3.92 17.63 3.01
C SER A 706 2.54 17.21 3.50
N GLY A 707 1.87 18.12 4.24
CA GLY A 707 0.50 17.95 4.71
C GLY A 707 0.31 16.95 5.86
N MET A 708 1.38 16.43 6.47
CA MET A 708 1.32 15.41 7.52
C MET A 708 1.00 16.03 8.89
N LYS A 709 0.22 15.31 9.69
CA LYS A 709 -0.16 15.69 11.05
C LYS A 709 0.31 14.68 12.07
N SER A 710 0.86 15.17 13.19
CA SER A 710 1.24 14.35 14.34
C SER A 710 0.46 14.82 15.56
N GLU A 711 -0.39 13.96 16.10
CA GLU A 711 -1.29 14.23 17.24
C GLU A 711 -1.14 13.21 18.37
N GLY A 712 -0.21 12.29 18.25
CA GLY A 712 0.03 11.19 19.17
C GLY A 712 0.93 11.54 20.37
N THR A 713 1.70 10.57 20.84
CA THR A 713 2.66 10.75 21.93
C THR A 713 3.99 10.10 21.60
N ILE A 714 5.09 10.86 21.73
CA ILE A 714 6.45 10.36 21.62
C ILE A 714 7.08 10.45 23.01
N ALA A 715 7.21 9.29 23.67
CA ALA A 715 7.72 9.19 25.03
C ALA A 715 9.03 8.40 25.04
N ILE A 716 10.14 9.10 25.12
CA ILE A 716 11.48 8.52 25.08
C ILE A 716 12.07 8.55 26.49
N ASP A 717 12.50 7.37 26.96
CA ASP A 717 13.27 7.28 28.21
C ASP A 717 14.71 7.77 27.98
N THR A 718 15.58 7.54 28.91
CA THR A 718 16.98 7.94 28.87
C THR A 718 17.67 7.50 27.58
N LEU A 719 18.17 8.45 26.80
CA LEU A 719 18.99 8.18 25.62
C LEU A 719 20.47 8.20 26.02
N LYS A 720 21.14 7.06 25.88
CA LYS A 720 22.60 6.91 26.05
C LYS A 720 23.31 6.80 24.68
N HIS A 721 22.87 7.59 23.71
CA HIS A 721 23.42 7.55 22.36
C HIS A 721 24.20 8.85 22.07
N THR A 722 25.28 8.74 21.32
CA THR A 722 26.19 9.87 21.03
C THR A 722 25.46 11.00 20.33
N ILE A 723 24.50 10.63 19.47
CA ILE A 723 23.72 11.59 18.69
C ILE A 723 22.25 11.12 18.67
N SER A 724 21.34 12.00 19.03
CA SER A 724 19.93 11.66 19.03
C SER A 724 19.06 12.82 18.53
N GLY A 725 18.03 12.48 17.74
CA GLY A 725 17.02 13.42 17.27
C GLY A 725 15.61 12.90 17.54
N VAL A 726 14.77 13.75 18.12
CA VAL A 726 13.38 13.45 18.39
C VAL A 726 12.50 14.57 17.82
N GLY A 727 11.63 14.25 16.90
CA GLY A 727 10.75 15.23 16.23
C GLY A 727 9.31 14.79 16.19
N GLY A 728 8.38 15.73 16.26
CA GLY A 728 6.96 15.41 16.12
C GLY A 728 6.62 14.83 14.75
N ILE A 729 7.33 15.24 13.70
CA ILE A 729 7.17 14.71 12.33
C ILE A 729 8.36 13.82 11.95
N ILE A 730 9.59 14.33 12.00
CA ILE A 730 10.79 13.56 11.63
C ILE A 730 11.85 13.63 12.74
N GLY A 731 12.43 12.49 13.10
CA GLY A 731 13.52 12.44 14.07
C GLY A 731 14.82 13.00 13.52
N GLY A 732 15.22 12.62 12.31
CA GLY A 732 16.44 13.11 11.69
C GLY A 732 16.52 12.96 10.17
N GLY A 733 17.43 13.79 9.57
CA GLY A 733 17.78 13.73 8.15
C GLY A 733 19.27 13.99 7.96
N THR A 734 19.92 13.21 7.08
CA THR A 734 21.37 13.34 6.81
C THR A 734 21.68 13.79 5.37
N LYS A 735 20.67 14.06 4.57
CA LYS A 735 20.76 14.62 3.20
C LYS A 735 19.47 15.40 2.93
N GLY A 736 19.44 16.31 2.01
CA GLY A 736 18.36 17.25 1.70
C GLY A 736 16.96 16.89 2.26
N THR A 737 16.41 17.77 3.10
CA THR A 737 15.13 17.54 3.77
C THR A 737 14.17 18.71 3.50
N SER A 738 13.01 18.42 2.93
CA SER A 738 11.95 19.39 2.67
C SER A 738 10.69 19.03 3.47
N ILE A 739 10.18 19.94 4.29
CA ILE A 739 8.98 19.73 5.10
C ILE A 739 8.07 20.94 4.91
N SER A 740 6.85 20.71 4.43
CA SER A 740 5.89 21.79 4.24
C SER A 740 4.50 21.44 4.73
N ASP A 741 3.78 22.45 5.21
CA ASP A 741 2.36 22.34 5.57
C ASP A 741 2.08 21.22 6.60
N CYS A 742 3.08 20.89 7.43
CA CYS A 742 2.97 19.86 8.45
C CYS A 742 2.64 20.46 9.81
N SER A 743 1.90 19.71 10.63
CA SER A 743 1.51 20.16 11.96
C SER A 743 1.82 19.13 13.04
N ASN A 744 2.23 19.61 14.20
CA ASN A 744 2.44 18.80 15.39
C ASN A 744 1.64 19.31 16.58
N SER A 745 0.80 18.46 17.15
CA SER A 745 0.19 18.63 18.47
C SER A 745 0.57 17.49 19.42
N SER A 746 1.44 16.59 18.97
CA SER A 746 1.96 15.47 19.77
C SER A 746 2.87 15.94 20.88
N LYS A 747 2.65 15.41 22.08
CA LYS A 747 3.61 15.59 23.17
C LYS A 747 4.92 14.88 22.85
N VAL A 748 6.00 15.64 22.70
CA VAL A 748 7.35 15.12 22.49
C VAL A 748 8.15 15.27 23.77
N SER A 749 8.51 14.15 24.42
CA SER A 749 9.22 14.18 25.69
C SER A 749 10.38 13.19 25.75
N VAL A 750 11.54 13.69 26.17
CA VAL A 750 12.72 12.89 26.52
C VAL A 750 12.96 13.02 28.01
N LYS A 751 12.95 11.88 28.76
CA LYS A 751 13.10 11.88 30.21
C LYS A 751 14.51 12.25 30.69
N GLU A 752 14.61 12.57 31.95
CA GLU A 752 15.87 12.93 32.62
C GLU A 752 16.79 11.71 32.75
N ASN A 753 18.01 11.81 32.24
CA ASN A 753 19.08 10.85 32.55
C ASN A 753 19.69 11.14 33.90
N LYS A 754 19.49 10.29 34.89
CA LYS A 754 20.06 10.39 36.21
C LYS A 754 21.54 9.98 36.26
N ALA A 755 22.07 9.28 35.30
CA ALA A 755 23.46 8.91 35.18
C ALA A 755 24.26 10.12 34.63
N LYS A 756 25.24 10.61 35.39
CA LYS A 756 26.17 11.69 35.02
C LYS A 756 27.16 11.20 33.95
N THR A 757 26.70 10.91 32.73
CA THR A 757 27.57 10.45 31.65
C THR A 757 27.87 11.56 30.66
N ASN A 758 29.13 11.77 30.36
CA ASN A 758 29.63 12.78 29.43
C ASN A 758 29.50 12.29 27.99
N GLY A 759 29.06 13.11 27.08
CA GLY A 759 29.25 12.92 25.64
C GLY A 759 28.03 12.66 24.80
N TYR A 760 26.80 12.77 25.32
CA TYR A 760 25.55 12.56 24.54
C TYR A 760 24.87 13.87 24.20
N SER A 761 24.39 14.01 22.96
CA SER A 761 23.59 15.14 22.52
C SER A 761 22.19 14.71 22.10
N VAL A 762 21.17 15.42 22.60
CA VAL A 762 19.78 15.17 22.28
C VAL A 762 19.15 16.42 21.68
N HIS A 763 18.63 16.29 20.47
CA HIS A 763 18.01 17.37 19.73
C HIS A 763 16.51 17.10 19.59
N VAL A 764 15.69 17.95 20.17
CA VAL A 764 14.23 17.76 20.23
C VAL A 764 13.53 18.90 19.52
N GLY A 765 12.63 18.58 18.59
CA GLY A 765 11.85 19.60 17.88
C GLY A 765 10.38 19.20 17.69
N GLY A 766 9.52 20.19 17.53
CA GLY A 766 8.11 19.95 17.29
C GLY A 766 7.84 19.32 15.91
N ILE A 767 8.60 19.71 14.92
CA ILE A 767 8.54 19.15 13.57
C ILE A 767 9.74 18.24 13.30
N ALA A 768 10.95 18.73 13.48
CA ALA A 768 12.16 17.95 13.21
C ALA A 768 13.13 17.95 14.40
N GLY A 769 13.68 16.78 14.73
CA GLY A 769 14.67 16.67 15.80
C GLY A 769 16.04 17.21 15.38
N ARG A 770 16.73 16.54 14.47
CA ARG A 770 18.06 16.90 13.96
C ARG A 770 18.19 16.68 12.48
N ILE A 771 18.57 17.72 11.73
CA ILE A 771 18.83 17.64 10.30
C ILE A 771 20.25 18.16 10.02
N VAL A 772 21.12 17.29 9.44
CA VAL A 772 22.56 17.53 9.35
C VAL A 772 23.15 17.52 7.95
N GLY A 773 22.37 17.39 6.89
CA GLY A 773 22.96 17.32 5.55
C GLY A 773 22.04 17.81 4.44
N GLY A 774 22.68 18.36 3.39
CA GLY A 774 22.01 18.85 2.20
C GLY A 774 21.16 20.12 2.43
N ASP A 775 20.45 20.53 1.41
CA ASP A 775 19.55 21.68 1.49
C ASP A 775 18.33 21.34 2.38
N VAL A 776 18.06 22.22 3.34
CA VAL A 776 16.94 22.06 4.28
C VAL A 776 15.91 23.14 4.01
N ASN A 777 14.67 22.73 3.74
CA ASN A 777 13.54 23.63 3.53
C ASN A 777 12.37 23.25 4.44
N ILE A 778 12.02 24.11 5.40
CA ILE A 778 10.89 23.92 6.31
C ILE A 778 9.96 25.11 6.20
N LYS A 779 8.75 24.88 5.66
CA LYS A 779 7.83 25.97 5.34
C LYS A 779 6.40 25.72 5.83
N ARG A 780 5.75 26.75 6.35
CA ARG A 780 4.35 26.76 6.80
C ARG A 780 4.02 25.58 7.74
N CYS A 781 4.98 25.27 8.62
CA CYS A 781 4.82 24.22 9.61
C CYS A 781 4.38 24.78 10.96
N THR A 782 3.54 24.05 11.67
CA THR A 782 2.98 24.49 12.95
C THR A 782 3.26 23.50 14.08
N ASN A 783 3.55 24.03 15.27
CA ASN A 783 3.59 23.24 16.49
C ASN A 783 2.75 23.90 17.58
N SER A 784 1.84 23.13 18.18
CA SER A 784 1.06 23.56 19.34
C SER A 784 1.38 22.77 20.60
N ALA A 785 2.19 21.73 20.48
CA ALA A 785 2.52 20.84 21.58
C ALA A 785 3.67 21.33 22.44
N ARG A 786 3.73 20.80 23.66
CA ARG A 786 4.88 20.96 24.55
C ARG A 786 6.05 20.10 24.06
N ILE A 787 7.19 20.72 23.85
CA ILE A 787 8.45 20.07 23.47
C ILE A 787 9.35 20.06 24.72
N GLU A 788 9.75 18.84 25.14
CA GLU A 788 10.43 18.67 26.41
C GLU A 788 11.69 17.80 26.29
N SER A 789 12.86 18.43 26.54
CA SER A 789 14.14 17.75 26.69
C SER A 789 14.63 17.87 28.14
N ARG A 790 14.53 16.77 28.90
CA ARG A 790 15.07 16.67 30.28
C ARG A 790 16.39 15.92 30.33
N HIS A 791 17.03 15.70 29.23
CA HIS A 791 18.31 15.02 29.22
C HIS A 791 19.38 15.84 29.91
N PHE A 792 20.15 15.22 30.81
CA PHE A 792 21.21 15.89 31.57
C PHE A 792 22.55 15.63 30.86
N ASN A 793 23.22 16.70 30.44
CA ASN A 793 24.58 16.66 29.92
C ASN A 793 25.49 17.52 30.79
N ASN A 794 26.61 16.97 31.30
CA ASN A 794 27.57 17.70 32.12
C ASN A 794 28.54 18.57 31.29
N LYS A 795 28.55 18.44 29.95
CA LYS A 795 29.39 19.28 29.11
C LYS A 795 28.80 20.68 29.02
N SER A 796 29.69 21.67 29.16
CA SER A 796 29.35 23.04 28.78
C SER A 796 28.91 23.07 27.35
N TRP A 797 27.87 23.83 27.05
CA TRP A 797 27.39 24.02 25.71
C TRP A 797 28.55 24.46 24.79
N SER A 798 28.97 23.67 23.86
CA SER A 798 29.93 24.03 22.84
C SER A 798 29.46 23.50 21.50
N SER A 799 29.08 24.40 20.64
CA SER A 799 28.69 24.17 19.26
C SER A 799 27.57 23.12 19.05
N TYR A 800 27.76 21.91 18.59
CA TYR A 800 26.75 20.96 18.21
C TYR A 800 26.60 19.77 19.17
N ASN A 801 27.41 19.68 20.20
CA ASN A 801 27.48 18.55 21.14
C ASN A 801 26.65 18.76 22.42
N GLY A 802 25.70 19.69 22.44
CA GLY A 802 24.84 19.97 23.58
C GLY A 802 23.40 19.46 23.36
N ASN A 803 22.60 19.53 24.41
CA ASN A 803 21.16 19.34 24.28
C ASN A 803 20.54 20.56 23.62
N VAL A 804 19.57 20.31 22.75
CA VAL A 804 18.93 21.36 21.98
C VAL A 804 17.42 21.11 21.91
N ALA A 805 16.63 22.15 22.13
CA ALA A 805 15.18 22.07 21.98
C ALA A 805 14.66 23.24 21.13
N GLY A 806 13.86 22.94 20.13
CA GLY A 806 13.18 23.94 19.30
C GLY A 806 11.70 23.66 19.15
N GLY A 807 10.89 24.69 19.08
CA GLY A 807 9.45 24.52 18.90
C GLY A 807 9.11 23.91 17.55
N ILE A 808 9.90 24.18 16.53
CA ILE A 808 9.79 23.58 15.18
C ILE A 808 10.98 22.62 14.96
N VAL A 809 12.21 23.08 15.10
CA VAL A 809 13.40 22.25 14.81
C VAL A 809 14.34 22.25 16.02
N GLY A 810 14.78 21.07 16.46
CA GLY A 810 15.83 20.99 17.47
C GLY A 810 17.12 21.60 16.95
N SER A 811 17.74 21.02 15.93
CA SER A 811 18.93 21.57 15.28
C SER A 811 18.97 21.35 13.77
N VAL A 812 19.57 22.30 13.05
CA VAL A 812 19.70 22.25 11.60
C VAL A 812 20.97 22.94 11.09
N GLY A 813 21.49 22.44 9.96
CA GLY A 813 22.53 23.09 9.16
C GLY A 813 23.97 22.79 9.54
N TYR A 814 24.23 21.91 10.52
CA TYR A 814 25.59 21.58 10.95
C TYR A 814 25.84 20.06 11.02
N SER A 815 26.93 19.64 10.38
CA SER A 815 27.57 18.33 10.58
C SER A 815 29.04 18.59 10.87
N GLU A 816 29.75 17.69 11.53
CA GLU A 816 31.16 17.86 11.88
C GLU A 816 32.00 18.17 10.63
N GLY A 817 32.61 19.36 10.60
CA GLY A 817 33.40 19.87 9.48
C GLY A 817 32.62 20.42 8.28
N ASN A 818 31.29 20.33 8.22
CA ASN A 818 30.47 20.84 7.12
C ASN A 818 29.28 21.66 7.58
N THR A 819 28.91 22.67 6.82
CA THR A 819 27.70 23.49 7.03
C THR A 819 26.83 23.44 5.79
N PHE A 820 25.52 23.32 5.98
CA PHE A 820 24.51 23.21 4.91
C PHE A 820 23.51 24.35 5.02
N PRO A 821 23.03 24.91 3.89
CA PRO A 821 22.04 25.97 3.95
C PRO A 821 20.69 25.44 4.48
N ALA A 822 20.02 26.23 5.28
CA ALA A 822 18.70 25.94 5.81
C ALA A 822 17.76 27.13 5.60
N THR A 823 16.57 26.88 5.09
CA THR A 823 15.48 27.84 4.95
C THR A 823 14.32 27.44 5.85
N ILE A 824 13.91 28.32 6.75
CA ILE A 824 12.75 28.11 7.65
C ILE A 824 11.83 29.32 7.46
N GLU A 825 10.67 29.09 6.88
CA GLU A 825 9.79 30.16 6.41
C GLU A 825 8.35 29.93 6.89
N ASP A 826 7.70 31.01 7.39
CA ASP A 826 6.30 31.00 7.82
C ASP A 826 5.95 29.88 8.80
N CYS A 827 6.86 29.54 9.70
CA CYS A 827 6.65 28.49 10.69
C CYS A 827 6.17 29.08 12.03
N HIS A 828 5.18 28.41 12.63
CA HIS A 828 4.52 28.96 13.82
C HIS A 828 4.55 27.97 14.99
N ASN A 829 4.99 28.44 16.14
CA ASN A 829 4.94 27.66 17.38
C ASN A 829 4.13 28.36 18.47
N SER A 830 3.04 27.73 18.91
CA SER A 830 2.27 28.15 20.09
C SER A 830 2.52 27.25 21.31
N GLY A 831 3.23 26.16 21.15
CA GLY A 831 3.59 25.23 22.20
C GLY A 831 4.74 25.72 23.07
N THR A 832 4.86 25.15 24.27
CA THR A 832 5.97 25.47 25.20
C THR A 832 7.22 24.65 24.88
N VAL A 833 8.39 25.26 25.05
CA VAL A 833 9.69 24.61 24.89
C VAL A 833 10.40 24.55 26.25
N TYR A 834 10.80 23.33 26.62
CA TYR A 834 11.53 23.06 27.84
C TYR A 834 12.85 22.35 27.55
N SER A 835 13.96 22.89 27.99
CA SER A 835 15.25 22.20 27.97
C SER A 835 15.96 22.32 29.32
N LEU A 836 16.43 21.22 29.87
CA LEU A 836 17.02 21.21 31.22
C LEU A 836 18.37 21.92 31.25
N ARG A 837 19.22 21.84 30.25
CA ARG A 837 20.53 22.46 30.14
C ARG A 837 20.99 22.59 28.70
N GLY A 838 20.20 23.16 27.82
CA GLY A 838 20.60 23.29 26.45
C GLY A 838 19.99 24.50 25.75
N ALA A 839 20.48 24.77 24.57
CA ALA A 839 19.96 25.87 23.75
C ALA A 839 18.47 25.60 23.43
N SER A 840 17.65 26.64 23.62
CA SER A 840 16.22 26.54 23.29
C SER A 840 15.76 27.71 22.45
N GLY A 841 15.04 27.40 21.38
CA GLY A 841 14.38 28.42 20.57
C GLY A 841 12.89 28.16 20.45
N GLY A 842 12.12 29.22 20.38
CA GLY A 842 10.68 29.07 20.07
C GLY A 842 10.45 28.43 18.72
N ILE A 843 11.34 28.65 17.76
CA ILE A 843 11.35 28.02 16.45
C ILE A 843 12.50 27.01 16.33
N VAL A 844 13.74 27.43 16.49
CA VAL A 844 14.92 26.57 16.33
C VAL A 844 15.83 26.63 17.54
N GLY A 845 16.21 25.49 18.09
CA GLY A 845 17.13 25.41 19.19
C GLY A 845 18.55 25.83 18.78
N TYR A 846 19.08 25.24 17.72
CA TYR A 846 20.38 25.56 17.11
C TYR A 846 20.29 25.61 15.60
N VAL A 847 20.75 26.64 14.95
CA VAL A 847 20.81 26.77 13.50
C VAL A 847 22.17 27.30 13.05
N SER A 848 22.69 26.69 11.95
CA SER A 848 23.92 27.15 11.29
C SER A 848 23.67 27.33 9.79
N LYS A 849 24.16 28.46 9.23
CA LYS A 849 23.95 28.88 7.85
C LYS A 849 22.46 28.88 7.44
N GLY A 850 21.58 29.43 8.26
CA GLY A 850 20.15 29.46 8.05
C GLY A 850 19.59 30.82 7.69
N THR A 851 18.50 30.80 6.92
CA THR A 851 17.58 31.94 6.74
C THR A 851 16.25 31.59 7.42
N MET A 852 15.81 32.47 8.33
CA MET A 852 14.52 32.33 9.00
C MET A 852 13.69 33.58 8.71
N THR A 853 12.54 33.40 8.08
CA THR A 853 11.68 34.54 7.67
C THR A 853 10.21 34.26 8.01
N GLY A 854 9.48 35.27 8.46
CA GLY A 854 8.05 35.21 8.72
C GLY A 854 7.64 34.27 9.87
N CYS A 855 8.57 33.78 10.66
CA CYS A 855 8.29 32.81 11.72
C CYS A 855 7.73 33.48 12.97
N SER A 856 6.86 32.75 13.71
CA SER A 856 6.29 33.31 14.94
C SER A 856 6.27 32.34 16.11
N PHE A 857 6.42 32.87 17.30
CA PHE A 857 6.35 32.14 18.56
C PHE A 857 5.46 32.83 19.58
N THR A 858 4.44 32.14 20.06
CA THR A 858 3.49 32.62 21.06
C THR A 858 3.40 31.74 22.32
N GLY A 859 4.23 30.72 22.43
CA GLY A 859 4.29 29.79 23.57
C GLY A 859 5.09 30.35 24.78
N GLY A 860 5.97 29.53 25.31
CA GLY A 860 6.87 29.93 26.39
C GLY A 860 8.13 29.08 26.43
N ILE A 861 9.24 29.63 26.86
CA ILE A 861 10.50 28.87 27.05
C ILE A 861 10.82 28.80 28.54
N THR A 862 11.15 27.60 29.02
CA THR A 862 11.49 27.39 30.42
C THR A 862 12.76 26.56 30.58
N ARG A 863 13.64 26.98 31.51
CA ARG A 863 14.89 26.32 31.88
C ARG A 863 15.87 26.13 30.68
N SER A 864 16.05 27.15 29.90
CA SER A 864 16.99 27.19 28.78
C SER A 864 18.36 27.77 29.14
N ALA A 865 19.38 27.41 28.36
CA ALA A 865 20.69 28.07 28.41
C ALA A 865 21.50 27.78 27.12
N PRO A 866 21.56 28.67 26.10
CA PRO A 866 20.86 29.96 25.98
C PRO A 866 19.40 29.80 25.49
N GLY A 867 18.61 30.88 25.61
CA GLY A 867 17.20 30.91 25.22
C GLY A 867 16.85 32.10 24.32
N GLY A 868 16.16 31.85 23.22
CA GLY A 868 15.68 32.86 22.27
C GLY A 868 14.31 32.55 21.70
N GLY A 869 13.50 33.60 21.48
CA GLY A 869 12.12 33.39 20.99
C GLY A 869 12.04 32.78 19.61
N ILE A 870 12.97 33.04 18.73
CA ILE A 870 13.09 32.39 17.42
C ILE A 870 14.23 31.36 17.47
N ALA A 871 15.44 31.74 17.80
CA ALA A 871 16.57 30.84 17.86
C ALA A 871 17.27 30.86 19.21
N GLY A 872 17.57 29.69 19.79
CA GLY A 872 18.41 29.58 20.97
C GLY A 872 19.84 30.06 20.64
N VAL A 873 20.40 29.48 19.58
CA VAL A 873 21.69 29.85 18.99
C VAL A 873 21.58 29.92 17.49
N ALA A 874 22.04 31.03 16.93
CA ALA A 874 22.14 31.26 15.49
C ALA A 874 23.60 31.51 15.09
N ASN A 875 24.13 30.72 14.15
CA ASN A 875 25.49 30.84 13.66
C ASN A 875 25.47 31.03 12.13
N SER A 876 26.01 32.21 11.68
CA SER A 876 26.05 32.61 10.29
C SER A 876 24.66 32.63 9.62
N CYS A 877 23.66 33.18 10.33
CA CYS A 877 22.24 33.17 9.95
C CYS A 877 21.71 34.58 9.67
N VAL A 878 20.61 34.61 8.88
CA VAL A 878 19.76 35.78 8.68
C VAL A 878 18.39 35.50 9.26
N ILE A 879 17.90 36.31 10.17
CA ILE A 879 16.59 36.20 10.82
C ILE A 879 15.80 37.46 10.50
N SER A 880 14.74 37.36 9.74
CA SER A 880 14.00 38.52 9.25
C SER A 880 12.49 38.38 9.46
N GLU A 881 11.82 39.49 9.71
CA GLU A 881 10.35 39.62 9.79
C GLU A 881 9.67 38.63 10.74
N CYS A 882 10.41 38.12 11.72
CA CYS A 882 9.90 37.21 12.73
C CYS A 882 9.28 37.96 13.92
N TYR A 883 8.25 37.34 14.51
CA TYR A 883 7.68 37.95 15.72
C TYR A 883 7.51 36.95 16.87
N VAL A 884 7.69 37.47 18.08
CA VAL A 884 7.59 36.66 19.32
C VAL A 884 6.69 37.38 20.31
N LYS A 885 5.71 36.65 20.87
CA LYS A 885 4.88 37.11 21.97
C LYS A 885 4.88 36.02 23.05
N ALA A 886 5.92 36.01 23.89
CA ALA A 886 6.17 34.87 24.78
C ALA A 886 6.98 35.25 26.02
N SER A 887 6.84 34.51 27.12
CA SER A 887 7.76 34.54 28.25
C SER A 887 8.96 33.62 28.01
N ILE A 888 10.16 34.11 28.16
CA ILE A 888 11.41 33.35 28.00
C ILE A 888 12.16 33.33 29.34
N LYS A 889 12.25 32.14 29.93
CA LYS A 889 12.92 31.90 31.19
C LYS A 889 14.17 31.06 31.03
N THR A 890 15.33 31.63 31.32
CA THR A 890 16.59 30.89 31.37
C THR A 890 16.92 30.47 32.82
N ALA A 891 17.67 29.41 32.98
CA ALA A 891 18.06 28.92 34.32
C ALA A 891 19.55 28.65 34.39
N ALA A 892 20.23 29.27 35.33
CA ALA A 892 21.61 28.94 35.64
C ALA A 892 21.66 27.56 36.31
N ALA A 893 22.29 26.62 35.71
CA ALA A 893 22.65 25.36 36.31
C ALA A 893 24.11 25.04 35.97
N GLY A 894 25.02 25.75 36.54
CA GLY A 894 26.44 25.46 36.43
C GLY A 894 27.11 25.79 35.10
N SER A 895 26.44 26.46 34.19
CA SER A 895 27.04 26.94 32.93
C SER A 895 27.18 28.48 32.98
N THR A 896 28.25 28.97 32.45
CA THR A 896 28.57 30.41 32.35
C THR A 896 27.79 31.15 31.29
N ASN A 897 27.05 30.43 30.42
CA ASN A 897 26.43 31.02 29.23
C ASN A 897 24.94 30.63 29.16
N ALA A 898 24.11 31.35 29.89
CA ALA A 898 22.66 31.22 29.86
C ALA A 898 21.98 32.46 29.24
N ASP A 899 22.51 32.93 28.13
CA ASP A 899 22.10 34.18 27.48
C ASP A 899 20.61 34.14 27.11
N CYS A 900 19.93 35.27 27.31
CA CYS A 900 18.46 35.35 27.13
C CYS A 900 18.13 36.51 26.17
N GLY A 901 17.53 36.11 25.03
CA GLY A 901 17.13 37.08 24.01
C GLY A 901 15.68 36.97 23.61
N GLY A 902 15.02 38.08 23.33
CA GLY A 902 13.62 38.05 22.86
C GLY A 902 13.47 37.38 21.52
N ILE A 903 14.45 37.50 20.62
CA ILE A 903 14.50 36.85 19.31
C ILE A 903 15.59 35.77 19.28
N VAL A 904 16.83 36.12 19.62
CA VAL A 904 17.98 35.19 19.61
C VAL A 904 18.70 35.18 20.94
N GLY A 905 18.92 33.97 21.50
CA GLY A 905 19.71 33.86 22.76
C GLY A 905 21.17 34.18 22.54
N GLU A 906 21.85 33.52 21.61
CA GLU A 906 23.24 33.80 21.22
C GLU A 906 23.34 33.85 19.68
N ALA A 907 23.86 34.97 19.18
CA ALA A 907 24.08 35.22 17.77
C ALA A 907 25.60 35.23 17.46
N VAL A 908 26.04 34.33 16.59
CA VAL A 908 27.41 34.22 16.09
C VAL A 908 27.40 34.54 14.61
N SER A 909 28.09 35.58 14.16
CA SER A 909 28.11 35.99 12.75
C SER A 909 26.73 36.08 12.09
N SER A 910 25.70 36.37 12.86
CA SER A 910 24.31 36.36 12.46
C SER A 910 23.64 37.72 12.55
N THR A 911 22.66 37.97 11.66
CA THR A 911 21.93 39.24 11.60
C THR A 911 20.46 39.08 11.90
N VAL A 912 19.85 40.07 12.56
CA VAL A 912 18.42 40.12 12.85
C VAL A 912 17.82 41.37 12.20
N ASP A 913 16.75 41.22 11.46
CA ASP A 913 16.17 42.22 10.58
C ASP A 913 14.64 42.30 10.73
N GLY A 914 14.07 43.48 10.98
CA GLY A 914 12.63 43.71 11.07
C GLY A 914 11.85 42.87 12.09
N CYS A 915 12.54 42.24 13.05
CA CYS A 915 11.92 41.32 14.02
C CYS A 915 11.28 42.07 15.21
N ARG A 916 10.28 41.42 15.84
CA ARG A 916 9.50 41.99 16.93
C ARG A 916 9.38 41.03 18.11
N TYR A 917 9.61 41.54 19.35
CA TYR A 917 9.41 40.79 20.58
C TYR A 917 8.53 41.55 21.56
N TYR A 918 7.61 40.85 22.20
CA TYR A 918 6.85 41.33 23.35
C TYR A 918 6.65 40.21 24.37
N GLY A 919 7.02 40.47 25.61
CA GLY A 919 6.82 39.45 26.64
C GLY A 919 7.70 39.72 27.87
N GLU A 920 7.95 38.67 28.64
CA GLU A 920 8.75 38.70 29.84
C GLU A 920 10.05 37.94 29.66
N LEU A 921 11.18 38.58 29.76
CA LEU A 921 12.49 37.94 29.85
C LEU A 921 12.87 37.74 31.32
N ILE A 922 13.03 36.50 31.73
CA ILE A 922 13.43 36.10 33.10
C ILE A 922 14.81 35.42 33.00
N PRO A 923 15.90 36.22 33.02
CA PRO A 923 17.23 35.65 32.90
C PRO A 923 17.66 34.99 34.20
N ALA A 924 18.55 34.00 34.09
CA ALA A 924 19.31 33.54 35.22
C ALA A 924 20.29 34.62 35.71
N ALA A 925 20.71 34.58 36.97
CA ALA A 925 21.68 35.53 37.51
C ALA A 925 23.02 35.50 36.70
N LYS A 926 23.55 36.65 36.35
CA LYS A 926 24.86 36.86 35.67
C LYS A 926 24.91 36.40 34.20
N VAL A 927 23.85 36.62 33.45
CA VAL A 927 23.80 36.27 31.99
C VAL A 927 23.50 37.53 31.18
N SER A 928 23.92 37.49 29.89
CA SER A 928 23.57 38.54 28.94
C SER A 928 22.09 38.45 28.57
N THR A 929 21.38 39.57 28.66
CA THR A 929 19.95 39.63 28.39
C THR A 929 19.61 40.82 27.49
N GLY A 930 18.93 40.56 26.39
CA GLY A 930 18.52 41.61 25.48
C GLY A 930 17.11 41.38 24.89
N GLY A 931 16.37 42.46 24.69
CA GLY A 931 15.02 42.41 24.11
C GLY A 931 14.98 41.81 22.68
N ILE A 932 16.07 41.87 21.96
CA ILE A 932 16.25 41.26 20.63
C ILE A 932 17.30 40.13 20.68
N ILE A 933 18.54 40.46 21.09
CA ILE A 933 19.65 39.50 21.14
C ILE A 933 20.22 39.43 22.55
N GLY A 934 20.32 38.24 23.15
CA GLY A 934 20.93 38.06 24.47
C GLY A 934 22.43 38.32 24.44
N LYS A 935 23.15 37.64 23.57
CA LYS A 935 24.61 37.83 23.34
C LYS A 935 24.90 37.85 21.86
N ALA A 936 25.61 38.85 21.38
CA ALA A 936 26.22 38.93 20.07
C ALA A 936 27.72 38.67 20.18
N ASP A 937 28.27 37.74 19.37
CA ASP A 937 29.68 37.40 19.36
C ASP A 937 30.51 38.48 18.64
N ASP A 938 31.79 38.60 19.02
CA ASP A 938 32.77 39.60 18.57
C ASP A 938 33.17 39.44 17.08
N ALA A 939 32.81 38.37 16.43
CA ALA A 939 33.02 38.23 15.01
C ALA A 939 32.20 39.28 14.24
N SER A 940 32.87 40.18 13.61
CA SER A 940 32.56 41.45 12.95
C SER A 940 31.21 41.68 12.27
N SER A 941 30.26 40.74 12.28
CA SER A 941 28.98 40.81 11.55
C SER A 941 27.73 40.46 12.36
N ALA A 942 27.84 40.03 13.62
CA ALA A 942 26.65 39.72 14.42
C ALA A 942 25.96 41.01 14.90
N GLY A 943 24.63 41.05 14.82
CA GLY A 943 23.84 42.17 15.32
C GLY A 943 22.56 42.46 14.58
N VAL A 944 21.98 43.63 14.85
CA VAL A 944 20.73 44.08 14.22
C VAL A 944 21.05 44.96 13.03
N THR A 945 20.51 44.70 11.85
CA THR A 945 20.81 45.40 10.60
C THR A 945 19.75 46.44 10.24
N THR A 946 18.52 46.28 10.67
CA THR A 946 17.41 47.21 10.48
C THR A 946 16.62 47.42 11.75
N THR A 947 15.57 48.22 11.67
CA THR A 947 14.75 48.58 12.85
C THR A 947 13.97 47.37 13.38
N CYS A 948 14.27 46.97 14.60
CA CYS A 948 13.55 45.92 15.34
C CYS A 948 12.72 46.53 16.49
N GLY A 949 11.56 45.91 16.75
CA GLY A 949 10.66 46.34 17.84
C GLY A 949 10.71 45.40 19.05
N PHE A 950 10.70 45.91 20.25
CA PHE A 950 10.51 45.10 21.45
C PHE A 950 9.86 45.84 22.60
N GLY A 951 9.27 45.09 23.52
CA GLY A 951 8.58 45.61 24.70
C GLY A 951 8.28 44.51 25.72
N GLY A 952 7.56 44.86 26.76
CA GLY A 952 7.25 43.98 27.89
C GLY A 952 8.18 44.24 29.07
N THR A 953 8.69 43.19 29.73
CA THR A 953 9.56 43.34 30.92
C THR A 953 10.86 42.55 30.78
N ILE A 954 11.94 43.06 31.35
CA ILE A 954 13.20 42.33 31.50
C ILE A 954 13.52 42.27 32.99
N ASN A 955 13.53 41.03 33.53
CA ASN A 955 13.72 40.79 34.97
C ASN A 955 12.76 41.61 35.85
N GLY A 956 11.48 41.69 35.45
CA GLY A 956 10.45 42.48 36.09
C GLY A 956 10.50 44.02 35.84
N THR A 957 11.53 44.50 35.15
CA THR A 957 11.65 45.93 34.82
C THR A 957 10.97 46.21 33.47
N PRO A 958 10.02 47.14 33.39
CA PRO A 958 9.36 47.48 32.15
C PRO A 958 10.33 48.05 31.10
N VAL A 959 10.16 47.69 29.87
CA VAL A 959 10.84 48.31 28.71
C VAL A 959 10.12 49.59 28.36
N THR A 960 10.88 50.71 28.32
CA THR A 960 10.39 52.05 28.02
C THR A 960 11.23 52.65 26.90
N THR A 961 10.82 53.79 26.36
CA THR A 961 11.61 54.56 25.37
C THR A 961 13.00 54.95 25.89
N ASP A 962 13.14 55.22 27.19
CA ASP A 962 14.40 55.67 27.81
C ASP A 962 15.43 54.55 27.95
N ASN A 963 15.00 53.31 28.22
CA ASN A 963 15.90 52.16 28.38
C ASN A 963 15.98 51.28 27.15
N LEU A 964 15.26 51.59 26.08
CA LEU A 964 15.11 50.75 24.88
C LEU A 964 16.47 50.35 24.26
N ASN A 965 17.32 51.30 23.98
CA ASN A 965 18.61 51.07 23.32
C ASN A 965 19.60 50.30 24.20
N THR A 966 19.52 50.43 25.51
CA THR A 966 20.40 49.72 26.47
C THR A 966 19.95 48.27 26.72
N HIS A 967 18.66 47.98 26.48
CA HIS A 967 18.08 46.67 26.69
C HIS A 967 17.91 45.83 25.41
N ALA A 968 18.23 46.38 24.25
CA ALA A 968 18.05 45.67 22.95
C ALA A 968 19.00 44.49 22.79
N ILE A 969 20.29 44.68 23.13
CA ILE A 969 21.32 43.63 23.06
C ILE A 969 22.02 43.56 24.42
N GLY A 970 22.07 42.33 24.97
CA GLY A 970 22.52 42.17 26.36
C GLY A 970 24.02 42.21 26.53
N SER A 971 24.81 41.68 25.60
CA SER A 971 26.27 41.83 25.56
C SER A 971 26.69 42.42 24.21
N THR A 972 27.57 43.42 24.25
CA THR A 972 27.73 44.31 23.09
C THR A 972 29.15 44.40 22.58
N THR A 973 29.46 43.63 21.59
CA THR A 973 30.54 43.97 20.64
C THR A 973 30.00 44.01 19.19
N GLY A 974 28.72 43.56 18.97
CA GLY A 974 28.09 43.52 17.66
C GLY A 974 27.49 44.88 17.18
N LYS A 975 27.08 44.91 15.91
CA LYS A 975 26.37 46.03 15.27
C LYS A 975 25.05 46.31 15.98
N ARG A 976 24.85 47.57 16.34
CA ARG A 976 23.56 48.03 16.89
C ARG A 976 22.72 48.61 15.77
N GLY A 977 21.50 48.07 15.60
CA GLY A 977 20.49 48.64 14.71
C GLY A 977 19.64 49.72 15.40
N THR A 978 18.52 50.01 14.77
CA THR A 978 17.51 50.94 15.31
C THR A 978 16.41 50.16 16.01
N PHE A 979 15.92 50.65 17.13
CA PHE A 979 14.89 49.98 17.94
C PHE A 979 13.69 50.89 18.20
N TYR A 980 12.51 50.29 18.30
CA TYR A 980 11.30 50.99 18.69
C TYR A 980 10.50 50.18 19.74
N LEU A 981 9.72 50.87 20.53
CA LEU A 981 8.86 50.24 21.53
C LEU A 981 7.67 49.60 20.85
N TRP A 982 7.56 48.28 21.00
CA TRP A 982 6.44 47.51 20.44
C TRP A 982 5.51 47.03 21.56
N ASN A 983 4.22 47.27 21.43
CA ASN A 983 3.20 46.95 22.42
C ASN A 983 2.61 45.54 22.31
N GLY A 984 3.11 44.74 21.38
CA GLY A 984 2.63 43.37 21.17
C GLY A 984 1.34 43.28 20.33
N THR A 985 0.89 44.31 19.69
CA THR A 985 -0.17 44.27 18.68
C THR A 985 0.43 44.13 17.27
N LEU A 986 -0.14 43.28 16.44
CA LEU A 986 0.24 43.09 15.04
C LEU A 986 -0.45 44.10 14.15
#